data_d3701744b48f528686bd19b44b082bba
#
_entry.id   d3701744b48f528686bd19b44b082bba
#
_cell.length_a   1.000
_cell.length_b   1.000
_cell.length_c   1.000
_cell.angle_alpha   90.00
_cell.angle_beta   90.00
_cell.angle_gamma   90.00
#
_symmetry.space_group_name_H-M   'P 1'
#
loop_
_entity.id
_entity.type
_entity.pdbx_description
1 polymer ?
#
loop_
_entity_poly.entity_id
_entity_poly.type
_entity_poly.pdbx_seq_one_letter_code
_entity_poly.pdbx_strand_id
1 'polypeptide(L)'
;AGRLKAQTDAAGRRTEYRLHMASGKLTSVILPDGRTVRYGYNNQLQLTSVTYPDGLRRSRKYDRQGRLAEEVSRNGNITRWFYDSSRSGLPCAVEDGTGVRRRITRNRYGQLQAFTDCSGYTTRYEYDRYGQRTAVHREEGISTYSSYNPRGQLVSQKDAQGRETRYEYSAAGDLTAIIAPNGSRSETQYDAWGKAVSTTQGGLTRSMEYDAAGRITVLTNENGSQSTFRYDPVDRLTEQRGFDGRTQRYRYSATGQLIRSEDEGQVTQWYYDDAGRITHRTVNGDPAEQWQYDDHGWLTEISHLSEGHRVAVHYGYDDKGRLTGERQTVENQETGEMLWEHETRHVYSEQGLATRQEPDGLPPVEWLTYGSGYLAGMKLGGTPLVEYTRDRLHRETARSFGGAGSTAGYEQATAYTLTGQLRSRHLNLPQLDREYTWNDNGQLVRISGPQESRKYRYSDTGRLTGVHTTAANLDIDIPYATDPAGNRLPDPELHPDSTFTAWPDNRITEDAHYVYRYDEYGRLAEKTDRIPEGVIRMHDERTHHYHYDSQHRLVFYTRIQHGEPQVESRYLYDPLGRRTGKRVWRRERDLTGWMSLSRKPEETWYGWDGDRLTTVQTGTTRIQTVYQPGSFTPLIRIETENGEQAKARHRSLAEVLQEDTGVTLPAELSVMLGRLERELRAGAVSAESEAWLQQCGLTAEQMKNQMEAEYIPERTLHLYHCDHRGLPQALISPEGETAWQGEYDEWGNLLGETSAQQLQQPYRLPGQQYDEESGLYYNRNRYYDPLQGRYITQDPIGLRGAWNLYQYPLNPTTKIDPLGLSGEDSIEQSGPSWLIADPMDKYRQQAVMGLTKLWDDTFSQEKTKCLPTTPENIRMVVANSPLLTVQQKVSVPVVAHYVQMLEDGSGAPPVDMDGNVIVNGNHRMVAGLLCDKLPPERPGTRPLSAPLYPFSQIFPELDDWGNR
;
A
#
# COMPACT_ATOMS: atom_id res chain seq x y z
N ALA A 1 4.19 8.05 47.42
CA ALA A 1 2.74 7.84 47.43
C ALA A 1 2.13 8.45 46.18
N GLY A 2 1.10 7.82 45.60
CA GLY A 2 0.39 8.33 44.43
C GLY A 2 0.91 7.93 43.02
N ARG A 3 1.84 6.95 42.97
CA ARG A 3 2.35 6.44 41.69
C ARG A 3 1.68 5.13 41.35
N LEU A 4 1.32 4.98 40.07
CA LEU A 4 0.70 3.76 39.55
C LEU A 4 1.68 2.58 39.61
N LYS A 5 1.31 1.50 40.30
CA LYS A 5 2.09 0.27 40.39
C LYS A 5 1.55 -0.85 39.53
N ALA A 6 0.25 -0.88 39.31
CA ALA A 6 -0.40 -1.89 38.51
C ALA A 6 -1.72 -1.37 37.99
N GLN A 7 -2.11 -1.93 36.87
CA GLN A 7 -3.39 -1.66 36.19
C GLN A 7 -3.98 -2.99 35.75
N THR A 8 -5.27 -3.19 36.04
CA THR A 8 -5.99 -4.38 35.56
C THR A 8 -7.04 -3.92 34.54
N ASP A 9 -7.05 -4.54 33.38
CA ASP A 9 -8.01 -4.23 32.33
C ASP A 9 -9.37 -4.92 32.59
N ALA A 10 -10.34 -4.67 31.69
CA ALA A 10 -11.68 -5.22 31.79
C ALA A 10 -11.75 -6.75 31.68
N ALA A 11 -10.73 -7.40 31.12
CA ALA A 11 -10.61 -8.86 31.05
C ALA A 11 -9.88 -9.47 32.26
N GLY A 12 -9.52 -8.66 33.26
CA GLY A 12 -8.76 -9.09 34.43
C GLY A 12 -7.26 -9.25 34.20
N ARG A 13 -6.74 -8.85 33.06
CA ARG A 13 -5.32 -8.90 32.74
C ARG A 13 -4.57 -7.78 33.44
N ARG A 14 -3.47 -8.11 34.10
CA ARG A 14 -2.72 -7.18 34.93
C ARG A 14 -1.42 -6.75 34.27
N THR A 15 -1.20 -5.43 34.20
CA THR A 15 0.07 -4.81 33.85
C THR A 15 0.71 -4.21 35.09
N GLU A 16 1.97 -4.53 35.36
CA GLU A 16 2.72 -4.02 36.52
C GLU A 16 3.77 -3.00 36.08
N TYR A 17 3.90 -1.95 36.88
CA TYR A 17 4.87 -0.87 36.65
C TYR A 17 5.89 -0.86 37.79
N ARG A 18 7.17 -0.94 37.46
CA ARG A 18 8.26 -0.83 38.39
C ARG A 18 8.96 0.51 38.26
N LEU A 19 9.14 1.18 39.35
CA LEU A 19 9.68 2.53 39.38
C LEU A 19 10.99 2.54 40.16
N HIS A 20 11.93 3.37 39.75
CA HIS A 20 13.15 3.61 40.50
C HIS A 20 12.81 4.35 41.82
N MET A 21 13.24 3.83 42.95
CA MET A 21 12.79 4.32 44.27
C MET A 21 13.14 5.78 44.53
N ALA A 22 14.32 6.22 44.11
CA ALA A 22 14.78 7.59 44.37
C ALA A 22 14.21 8.61 43.37
N SER A 23 14.28 8.31 42.09
CA SER A 23 13.86 9.24 41.02
C SER A 23 12.37 9.16 40.66
N GLY A 24 11.73 8.04 40.97
CA GLY A 24 10.36 7.76 40.51
C GLY A 24 10.19 7.50 39.01
N LYS A 25 11.27 7.37 38.30
CA LYS A 25 11.24 7.04 36.88
C LYS A 25 10.87 5.59 36.68
N LEU A 26 10.14 5.33 35.62
CA LEU A 26 9.73 3.99 35.21
C LEU A 26 10.95 3.19 34.76
N THR A 27 11.22 2.05 35.42
CA THR A 27 12.35 1.17 35.06
C THR A 27 11.92 -0.02 34.26
N SER A 28 10.72 -0.55 34.53
CA SER A 28 10.17 -1.64 33.73
C SER A 28 8.64 -1.69 33.77
N VAL A 29 8.07 -2.27 32.74
CA VAL A 29 6.66 -2.61 32.65
C VAL A 29 6.56 -4.11 32.41
N ILE A 30 5.84 -4.81 33.26
CA ILE A 30 5.54 -6.23 33.09
C ILE A 30 4.16 -6.35 32.46
N LEU A 31 4.11 -6.86 31.25
CA LEU A 31 2.88 -7.06 30.52
C LEU A 31 2.09 -8.25 31.08
N PRO A 32 0.77 -8.36 30.76
CA PRO A 32 -0.06 -9.44 31.28
C PRO A 32 0.43 -10.84 30.93
N ASP A 33 1.16 -11.03 29.85
CA ASP A 33 1.77 -12.29 29.42
C ASP A 33 3.13 -12.57 30.08
N GLY A 34 3.60 -11.71 31.00
CA GLY A 34 4.88 -11.81 31.70
C GLY A 34 6.08 -11.23 30.95
N ARG A 35 5.92 -10.79 29.71
CA ARG A 35 6.99 -10.11 28.97
C ARG A 35 7.24 -8.72 29.55
N THR A 36 8.46 -8.24 29.42
CA THR A 36 8.89 -7.01 30.07
C THR A 36 9.41 -5.99 29.09
N VAL A 37 8.98 -4.73 29.25
CA VAL A 37 9.61 -3.55 28.63
C VAL A 37 10.52 -2.91 29.67
N ARG A 38 11.77 -2.63 29.30
CA ARG A 38 12.77 -2.04 30.22
C ARG A 38 13.21 -0.67 29.75
N TYR A 39 13.41 0.23 30.70
CA TYR A 39 13.82 1.61 30.44
C TYR A 39 15.16 1.90 31.12
N GLY A 40 16.08 2.53 30.39
CA GLY A 40 17.36 2.97 30.91
C GLY A 40 17.48 4.49 30.92
N TYR A 41 18.19 5.05 31.87
CA TYR A 41 18.37 6.49 32.01
C TYR A 41 19.84 6.84 32.24
N ASN A 42 20.22 8.07 31.84
CA ASN A 42 21.54 8.61 32.19
C ASN A 42 21.52 9.26 33.59
N ASN A 43 22.67 9.81 33.98
CA ASN A 43 22.80 10.49 35.28
C ASN A 43 21.92 11.73 35.44
N GLN A 44 21.44 12.29 34.32
CA GLN A 44 20.52 13.45 34.31
C GLN A 44 19.04 12.99 34.23
N LEU A 45 18.78 11.70 34.41
CA LEU A 45 17.45 11.09 34.34
C LEU A 45 16.75 11.25 32.97
N GLN A 46 17.52 11.40 31.92
CA GLN A 46 17.00 11.35 30.56
C GLN A 46 16.95 9.92 30.06
N LEU A 47 15.88 9.58 29.31
CA LEU A 47 15.71 8.26 28.75
C LEU A 47 16.79 7.97 27.69
N THR A 48 17.64 6.97 27.94
CA THR A 48 18.72 6.56 27.04
C THR A 48 18.40 5.27 26.30
N SER A 49 17.52 4.42 26.83
CA SER A 49 17.17 3.18 26.16
C SER A 49 15.79 2.68 26.52
N VAL A 50 15.18 1.98 25.57
CA VAL A 50 13.97 1.18 25.76
C VAL A 50 14.25 -0.19 25.18
N THR A 51 14.14 -1.24 25.99
CA THR A 51 14.22 -2.63 25.54
C THR A 51 12.82 -3.21 25.49
N TYR A 52 12.40 -3.60 24.29
CA TYR A 52 11.06 -4.11 24.03
C TYR A 52 10.93 -5.60 24.38
N PRO A 53 9.71 -6.14 24.50
CA PRO A 53 9.49 -7.55 24.81
C PRO A 53 10.12 -8.54 23.84
N ASP A 54 10.34 -8.15 22.58
CA ASP A 54 11.02 -8.94 21.57
C ASP A 54 12.55 -8.94 21.68
N GLY A 55 13.10 -8.25 22.67
CA GLY A 55 14.53 -8.10 22.91
C GLY A 55 15.21 -7.00 22.12
N LEU A 56 14.50 -6.34 21.20
CA LEU A 56 15.02 -5.22 20.43
C LEU A 56 15.14 -3.98 21.30
N ARG A 57 16.13 -3.16 21.00
CA ARG A 57 16.46 -1.99 21.80
C ARG A 57 16.47 -0.73 20.95
N ARG A 58 15.84 0.31 21.47
CA ARG A 58 15.96 1.69 21.00
C ARG A 58 16.85 2.45 21.94
N SER A 59 17.83 3.20 21.44
CA SER A 59 18.76 3.96 22.27
C SER A 59 18.84 5.41 21.84
N ARG A 60 19.17 6.29 22.82
CA ARG A 60 19.31 7.73 22.60
C ARG A 60 20.58 8.23 23.27
N LYS A 61 21.20 9.22 22.64
CA LYS A 61 22.30 9.98 23.20
C LYS A 61 21.94 11.48 23.20
N TYR A 62 22.40 12.17 24.22
CA TYR A 62 22.15 13.59 24.40
C TYR A 62 23.46 14.37 24.38
N ASP A 63 23.40 15.63 23.97
CA ASP A 63 24.55 16.52 24.02
C ASP A 63 24.79 17.04 25.44
N ARG A 64 25.82 17.87 25.59
CA ARG A 64 26.18 18.45 26.92
C ARG A 64 25.09 19.37 27.50
N GLN A 65 24.21 19.89 26.63
CA GLN A 65 23.08 20.74 27.01
C GLN A 65 21.79 19.96 27.24
N GLY A 66 21.83 18.64 27.15
CA GLY A 66 20.67 17.77 27.33
C GLY A 66 19.75 17.66 26.12
N ARG A 67 20.19 18.12 24.96
CA ARG A 67 19.42 18.00 23.72
C ARG A 67 19.67 16.65 23.06
N LEU A 68 18.64 16.09 22.40
CA LEU A 68 18.77 14.83 21.69
C LEU A 68 19.77 14.94 20.52
N ALA A 69 20.88 14.21 20.59
CA ALA A 69 21.92 14.24 19.57
C ALA A 69 21.88 13.04 18.63
N GLU A 70 21.52 11.87 19.13
CA GLU A 70 21.48 10.64 18.33
C GLU A 70 20.37 9.72 18.83
N GLU A 71 19.71 9.06 17.91
CA GLU A 71 18.76 7.99 18.20
C GLU A 71 19.04 6.79 17.30
N VAL A 72 19.14 5.60 17.91
CA VAL A 72 19.17 4.34 17.16
C VAL A 72 17.80 3.68 17.32
N SER A 73 17.10 3.46 16.22
CA SER A 73 15.79 2.81 16.22
C SER A 73 15.89 1.32 16.57
N ARG A 74 14.74 0.69 16.79
CA ARG A 74 14.65 -0.77 17.00
C ARG A 74 15.32 -1.56 15.87
N ASN A 75 15.22 -1.08 14.64
CA ASN A 75 15.77 -1.71 13.44
C ASN A 75 17.25 -1.36 13.21
N GLY A 76 17.88 -0.61 14.10
CA GLY A 76 19.27 -0.21 14.00
C GLY A 76 19.54 1.02 13.13
N ASN A 77 18.51 1.73 12.66
CA ASN A 77 18.67 2.97 11.90
C ASN A 77 19.09 4.11 12.81
N ILE A 78 20.13 4.84 12.40
CA ILE A 78 20.70 5.94 13.18
C ILE A 78 20.21 7.27 12.62
N THR A 79 19.66 8.10 13.50
CA THR A 79 19.30 9.49 13.18
C THR A 79 20.10 10.40 14.11
N ARG A 80 20.76 11.43 13.55
CA ARG A 80 21.52 12.42 14.30
C ARG A 80 20.96 13.81 14.11
N TRP A 81 20.92 14.55 15.19
CA TRP A 81 20.48 15.95 15.21
C TRP A 81 21.65 16.84 15.56
N PHE A 82 21.77 17.93 14.84
CA PHE A 82 22.80 18.93 15.02
C PHE A 82 22.17 20.26 15.43
N TYR A 83 22.83 20.96 16.29
CA TYR A 83 22.34 22.22 16.84
C TYR A 83 23.39 23.30 16.60
N ASP A 84 22.91 24.53 16.41
CA ASP A 84 23.79 25.70 16.32
C ASP A 84 24.30 26.13 17.70
N SER A 85 25.06 27.22 17.74
CA SER A 85 25.59 27.80 18.98
C SER A 85 24.53 28.48 19.84
N SER A 86 23.29 28.60 19.35
CA SER A 86 22.18 29.14 20.13
C SER A 86 21.74 28.13 21.20
N ARG A 87 21.10 28.61 22.26
CA ARG A 87 20.51 27.73 23.28
C ARG A 87 19.18 27.12 22.87
N SER A 88 18.83 27.23 21.59
CA SER A 88 17.60 26.64 21.05
C SER A 88 17.58 25.12 21.18
N GLY A 89 16.48 24.56 21.63
CA GLY A 89 16.22 23.14 21.61
C GLY A 89 15.87 22.57 20.24
N LEU A 90 15.89 23.38 19.19
CA LEU A 90 15.51 22.99 17.83
C LEU A 90 16.75 22.71 16.98
N PRO A 91 16.80 21.59 16.27
CA PRO A 91 17.96 21.26 15.45
C PRO A 91 18.09 22.17 14.23
N CYS A 92 19.32 22.44 13.82
CA CYS A 92 19.64 23.13 12.57
C CYS A 92 19.98 22.17 11.43
N ALA A 93 20.22 20.89 11.73
CA ALA A 93 20.44 19.85 10.75
C ALA A 93 20.02 18.49 11.30
N VAL A 94 19.61 17.63 10.41
CA VAL A 94 19.27 16.24 10.70
C VAL A 94 20.02 15.33 9.72
N GLU A 95 20.70 14.34 10.26
CA GLU A 95 21.38 13.29 9.48
C GLU A 95 20.58 11.99 9.60
N ASP A 96 20.13 11.46 8.47
CA ASP A 96 19.39 10.20 8.43
C ASP A 96 20.30 8.97 8.43
N GLY A 97 19.71 7.77 8.36
CA GLY A 97 20.44 6.51 8.35
C GLY A 97 21.39 6.32 7.16
N THR A 98 21.24 7.12 6.11
CA THR A 98 22.14 7.11 4.94
C THR A 98 23.42 7.93 5.15
N GLY A 99 23.51 8.67 6.26
CA GLY A 99 24.62 9.57 6.56
C GLY A 99 24.54 10.93 5.89
N VAL A 100 23.41 11.25 5.26
CA VAL A 100 23.18 12.50 4.55
C VAL A 100 22.48 13.52 5.46
N ARG A 101 23.01 14.72 5.45
CA ARG A 101 22.44 15.84 6.25
C ARG A 101 21.46 16.67 5.46
N ARG A 102 20.36 16.98 6.12
CA ARG A 102 19.39 18.01 5.70
C ARG A 102 19.54 19.20 6.62
N ARG A 103 19.60 20.39 6.05
CA ARG A 103 19.82 21.63 6.82
C ARG A 103 18.49 22.35 7.01
N ILE A 104 18.32 22.91 8.19
CA ILE A 104 17.12 23.64 8.59
C ILE A 104 17.54 25.02 9.08
N THR A 105 17.00 26.06 8.45
CA THR A 105 17.14 27.43 8.91
C THR A 105 15.82 27.89 9.48
N ARG A 106 15.85 28.49 10.66
CA ARG A 106 14.66 28.95 11.35
C ARG A 106 14.70 30.44 11.54
N ASN A 107 13.53 31.08 11.59
CA ASN A 107 13.42 32.48 11.97
C ASN A 107 13.53 32.62 13.49
N ARG A 108 13.48 33.87 13.98
CA ARG A 108 13.55 34.19 15.42
C ARG A 108 12.43 33.55 16.26
N TYR A 109 11.32 33.12 15.63
CA TYR A 109 10.18 32.48 16.27
C TYR A 109 10.27 30.95 16.27
N GLY A 110 11.34 30.39 15.70
CA GLY A 110 11.55 28.95 15.57
C GLY A 110 10.81 28.33 14.40
N GLN A 111 10.19 29.11 13.56
CA GLN A 111 9.50 28.61 12.37
C GLN A 111 10.50 28.28 11.27
N LEU A 112 10.19 27.27 10.47
CA LEU A 112 10.99 26.86 9.35
C LEU A 112 11.09 27.96 8.30
N GLN A 113 12.25 28.56 8.13
CA GLN A 113 12.52 29.60 7.14
C GLN A 113 13.08 29.03 5.85
N ALA A 114 13.97 28.07 5.95
CA ALA A 114 14.55 27.38 4.80
C ALA A 114 14.88 25.94 5.14
N PHE A 115 14.71 25.09 4.16
CA PHE A 115 15.05 23.67 4.25
C PHE A 115 15.91 23.31 3.04
N THR A 116 17.10 22.75 3.28
CA THR A 116 18.01 22.29 2.23
C THR A 116 18.11 20.76 2.31
N ASP A 117 17.75 20.09 1.24
CA ASP A 117 17.81 18.65 1.15
C ASP A 117 19.21 18.11 0.79
N CYS A 118 19.30 16.80 0.57
CA CYS A 118 20.58 16.13 0.25
C CYS A 118 21.19 16.54 -1.09
N SER A 119 20.40 17.10 -2.02
CA SER A 119 20.88 17.60 -3.31
C SER A 119 21.35 19.04 -3.27
N GLY A 120 21.20 19.71 -2.13
CA GLY A 120 21.42 21.16 -1.99
C GLY A 120 20.22 22.01 -2.44
N TYR A 121 19.09 21.38 -2.79
CA TYR A 121 17.87 22.06 -3.18
C TYR A 121 17.27 22.76 -1.95
N THR A 122 17.07 24.06 -2.05
CA THR A 122 16.58 24.85 -0.93
C THR A 122 15.14 25.30 -1.16
N THR A 123 14.28 24.98 -0.21
CA THR A 123 12.90 25.47 -0.13
C THR A 123 12.82 26.54 0.92
N ARG A 124 12.18 27.66 0.62
CA ARG A 124 12.04 28.82 1.51
C ARG A 124 10.58 29.05 1.83
N TYR A 125 10.32 29.49 3.07
CA TYR A 125 8.99 29.69 3.61
C TYR A 125 8.81 31.12 4.08
N GLU A 126 7.66 31.69 3.81
CA GLU A 126 7.27 33.00 4.31
C GLU A 126 6.04 32.88 5.20
N TYR A 127 6.00 33.72 6.22
CA TYR A 127 4.93 33.72 7.21
C TYR A 127 4.38 35.15 7.38
N ASP A 128 3.12 35.26 7.73
CA ASP A 128 2.53 36.51 8.13
C ASP A 128 2.84 36.83 9.61
N ARG A 129 2.35 37.98 10.08
CA ARG A 129 2.56 38.41 11.48
C ARG A 129 1.94 37.47 12.53
N TYR A 130 0.99 36.58 12.12
CA TYR A 130 0.33 35.63 13.00
C TYR A 130 1.00 34.26 12.97
N GLY A 131 2.09 34.08 12.26
CA GLY A 131 2.81 32.85 12.12
C GLY A 131 2.19 31.87 11.09
N GLN A 132 1.27 32.34 10.28
CA GLN A 132 0.63 31.56 9.23
C GLN A 132 1.51 31.52 7.98
N ARG A 133 1.67 30.37 7.38
CA ARG A 133 2.51 30.23 6.18
C ARG A 133 1.81 30.81 4.96
N THR A 134 2.37 31.89 4.40
CA THR A 134 1.81 32.61 3.24
C THR A 134 2.42 32.20 1.91
N ALA A 135 3.66 31.74 1.92
CA ALA A 135 4.33 31.33 0.69
C ALA A 135 5.33 30.20 0.92
N VAL A 136 5.49 29.38 -0.10
CA VAL A 136 6.55 28.37 -0.21
C VAL A 136 7.26 28.63 -1.53
N HIS A 137 8.54 28.98 -1.46
CA HIS A 137 9.38 29.24 -2.62
C HIS A 137 10.36 28.10 -2.81
N ARG A 138 10.21 27.41 -3.91
CA ARG A 138 11.18 26.42 -4.37
C ARG A 138 12.07 27.05 -5.44
N GLU A 139 13.14 26.40 -5.78
CA GLU A 139 14.02 26.83 -6.86
C GLU A 139 13.28 26.80 -8.21
N GLU A 140 13.84 27.48 -9.22
CA GLU A 140 13.29 27.54 -10.59
C GLU A 140 11.92 28.23 -10.72
N GLY A 141 11.58 29.11 -9.79
CA GLY A 141 10.34 29.88 -9.84
C GLY A 141 9.09 29.10 -9.43
N ILE A 142 9.27 27.92 -8.82
CA ILE A 142 8.16 27.13 -8.30
C ILE A 142 7.73 27.71 -6.95
N SER A 143 6.71 28.55 -6.97
CA SER A 143 6.20 29.21 -5.76
C SER A 143 4.71 28.95 -5.60
N THR A 144 4.30 28.65 -4.37
CA THR A 144 2.90 28.51 -3.98
C THR A 144 2.54 29.55 -2.94
N TYR A 145 1.28 30.00 -2.93
CA TYR A 145 0.82 31.07 -2.06
C TYR A 145 -0.45 30.66 -1.33
N SER A 146 -0.57 31.10 -0.09
CA SER A 146 -1.76 30.89 0.74
C SER A 146 -2.21 32.21 1.36
N SER A 147 -3.51 32.45 1.42
CA SER A 147 -4.11 33.60 2.09
C SER A 147 -5.08 33.14 3.16
N TYR A 148 -5.20 33.94 4.21
CA TYR A 148 -6.01 33.64 5.38
C TYR A 148 -6.97 34.80 5.69
N ASN A 149 -8.11 34.44 6.26
CA ASN A 149 -9.04 35.44 6.77
C ASN A 149 -8.59 35.95 8.17
N PRO A 150 -9.25 36.97 8.74
CA PRO A 150 -8.91 37.45 10.08
C PRO A 150 -9.02 36.41 11.20
N ARG A 151 -9.73 35.34 10.99
CA ARG A 151 -9.87 34.20 11.95
C ARG A 151 -8.75 33.16 11.80
N GLY A 152 -7.81 33.36 10.88
CA GLY A 152 -6.72 32.41 10.63
C GLY A 152 -7.08 31.23 9.77
N GLN A 153 -8.21 31.25 9.08
CA GLN A 153 -8.67 30.19 8.20
C GLN A 153 -8.16 30.42 6.79
N LEU A 154 -7.73 29.32 6.12
CA LEU A 154 -7.27 29.38 4.74
C LEU A 154 -8.44 29.74 3.80
N VAL A 155 -8.33 30.83 3.07
CA VAL A 155 -9.36 31.28 2.10
C VAL A 155 -8.93 31.13 0.65
N SER A 156 -7.64 31.08 0.38
CA SER A 156 -7.10 30.96 -0.97
C SER A 156 -5.77 30.22 -0.97
N GLN A 157 -5.57 29.40 -1.97
CA GLN A 157 -4.31 28.73 -2.24
C GLN A 157 -4.03 28.78 -3.74
N LYS A 158 -2.85 29.30 -4.10
CA LYS A 158 -2.39 29.34 -5.49
C LYS A 158 -1.23 28.38 -5.69
N ASP A 159 -1.29 27.60 -6.77
CA ASP A 159 -0.20 26.73 -7.17
C ASP A 159 0.88 27.49 -7.96
N ALA A 160 1.91 26.78 -8.41
CA ALA A 160 3.03 27.38 -9.13
C ALA A 160 2.65 27.96 -10.51
N GLN A 161 1.52 27.56 -11.09
CA GLN A 161 0.97 28.10 -12.34
C GLN A 161 -0.05 29.22 -12.12
N GLY A 162 -0.29 29.60 -10.86
CA GLY A 162 -1.23 30.65 -10.51
C GLY A 162 -2.69 30.18 -10.45
N ARG A 163 -2.94 28.88 -10.53
CA ARG A 163 -4.30 28.31 -10.39
C ARG A 163 -4.73 28.44 -8.94
N GLU A 164 -5.90 29.00 -8.72
CA GLU A 164 -6.40 29.37 -7.40
C GLU A 164 -7.54 28.46 -6.95
N THR A 165 -7.40 27.86 -5.76
CA THR A 165 -8.46 27.18 -5.03
C THR A 165 -8.91 28.10 -3.90
N ARG A 166 -10.24 28.31 -3.77
CA ARG A 166 -10.83 29.17 -2.72
C ARG A 166 -11.64 28.37 -1.74
N TYR A 167 -11.71 28.88 -0.52
CA TYR A 167 -12.38 28.23 0.59
C TYR A 167 -13.34 29.23 1.26
N GLU A 168 -14.55 28.78 1.54
CA GLU A 168 -15.56 29.57 2.24
C GLU A 168 -15.94 28.91 3.56
N TYR A 169 -16.22 29.72 4.57
CA TYR A 169 -16.53 29.27 5.92
C TYR A 169 -17.84 29.87 6.41
N SER A 170 -18.53 29.11 7.30
CA SER A 170 -19.71 29.61 8.00
C SER A 170 -19.32 30.61 9.11
N ALA A 171 -20.32 31.28 9.67
CA ALA A 171 -20.11 32.12 10.85
C ALA A 171 -19.60 31.33 12.06
N ALA A 172 -19.93 30.03 12.14
CA ALA A 172 -19.43 29.11 13.17
C ALA A 172 -17.99 28.61 12.91
N GLY A 173 -17.40 28.92 11.78
CA GLY A 173 -16.05 28.52 11.42
C GLY A 173 -15.93 27.21 10.64
N ASP A 174 -17.05 26.61 10.24
CA ASP A 174 -17.04 25.37 9.46
C ASP A 174 -16.79 25.64 7.99
N LEU A 175 -16.01 24.79 7.31
CA LEU A 175 -15.75 24.88 5.88
C LEU A 175 -17.02 24.52 5.10
N THR A 176 -17.66 25.52 4.48
CA THR A 176 -18.91 25.32 3.76
C THR A 176 -18.75 25.09 2.27
N ALA A 177 -17.66 25.60 1.67
CA ALA A 177 -17.42 25.43 0.24
C ALA A 177 -15.95 25.42 -0.11
N ILE A 178 -15.61 24.63 -1.11
CA ILE A 178 -14.33 24.65 -1.81
C ILE A 178 -14.61 24.98 -3.27
N ILE A 179 -13.94 25.98 -3.81
CA ILE A 179 -14.10 26.44 -5.19
C ILE A 179 -12.82 26.08 -5.94
N ALA A 180 -12.92 25.15 -6.88
CA ALA A 180 -11.82 24.72 -7.72
C ALA A 180 -11.40 25.84 -8.69
N PRO A 181 -10.19 25.76 -9.28
CA PRO A 181 -9.70 26.77 -10.23
C PRO A 181 -10.63 27.02 -11.42
N ASN A 182 -11.41 26.03 -11.87
CA ASN A 182 -12.40 26.20 -12.94
C ASN A 182 -13.75 26.80 -12.49
N GLY A 183 -13.90 27.09 -11.19
CA GLY A 183 -15.13 27.62 -10.63
C GLY A 183 -16.10 26.57 -10.09
N SER A 184 -15.81 25.27 -10.23
CA SER A 184 -16.62 24.20 -9.65
C SER A 184 -16.66 24.28 -8.14
N ARG A 185 -17.85 24.11 -7.54
CA ARG A 185 -18.06 24.21 -6.10
C ARG A 185 -18.34 22.84 -5.50
N SER A 186 -17.66 22.54 -4.40
CA SER A 186 -18.02 21.46 -3.49
C SER A 186 -18.55 22.07 -2.21
N GLU A 187 -19.76 21.70 -1.80
CA GLU A 187 -20.44 22.32 -0.65
C GLU A 187 -20.68 21.28 0.43
N THR A 188 -20.53 21.71 1.69
CA THR A 188 -20.81 20.88 2.87
C THR A 188 -21.74 21.64 3.80
N GLN A 189 -22.80 20.98 4.25
CA GLN A 189 -23.68 21.48 5.27
C GLN A 189 -23.41 20.80 6.60
N TYR A 190 -23.52 21.57 7.69
CA TYR A 190 -23.22 21.11 9.04
C TYR A 190 -24.45 21.25 9.94
N ASP A 191 -24.53 20.38 10.95
CA ASP A 191 -25.51 20.52 12.02
C ASP A 191 -25.06 21.55 13.07
N ALA A 192 -25.87 21.75 14.09
CA ALA A 192 -25.57 22.68 15.18
C ALA A 192 -24.33 22.28 16.00
N TRP A 193 -23.91 21.04 15.91
CA TRP A 193 -22.72 20.48 16.60
C TRP A 193 -21.44 20.54 15.77
N GLY A 194 -21.54 21.10 14.55
CA GLY A 194 -20.41 21.19 13.64
C GLY A 194 -20.09 19.89 12.89
N LYS A 195 -21.00 18.92 12.86
CA LYS A 195 -20.84 17.68 12.10
C LYS A 195 -21.43 17.82 10.70
N ALA A 196 -20.73 17.32 9.70
CA ALA A 196 -21.20 17.34 8.32
C ALA A 196 -22.44 16.45 8.16
N VAL A 197 -23.55 17.03 7.67
CA VAL A 197 -24.80 16.30 7.41
C VAL A 197 -25.04 16.09 5.92
N SER A 198 -24.43 16.87 5.06
CA SER A 198 -24.45 16.63 3.62
C SER A 198 -23.25 17.23 2.92
N THR A 199 -22.84 16.59 1.83
CA THR A 199 -21.81 17.10 0.91
C THR A 199 -22.37 17.06 -0.51
N THR A 200 -22.21 18.15 -1.26
CA THR A 200 -22.69 18.29 -2.63
C THR A 200 -21.53 18.67 -3.55
N GLN A 201 -21.34 17.94 -4.62
CA GLN A 201 -20.36 18.23 -5.65
C GLN A 201 -20.97 17.94 -7.02
N GLY A 202 -20.92 18.92 -7.93
CA GLY A 202 -21.47 18.75 -9.28
C GLY A 202 -22.97 18.41 -9.28
N GLY A 203 -23.75 18.87 -8.29
CA GLY A 203 -25.16 18.56 -8.13
C GLY A 203 -25.45 17.19 -7.49
N LEU A 204 -24.42 16.41 -7.16
CA LEU A 204 -24.55 15.10 -6.52
C LEU A 204 -24.35 15.23 -5.01
N THR A 205 -25.29 14.71 -4.23
CA THR A 205 -25.35 14.90 -2.78
C THR A 205 -25.24 13.58 -2.05
N ARG A 206 -24.38 13.56 -1.02
CA ARG A 206 -24.30 12.53 0.03
C ARG A 206 -24.81 13.10 1.33
N SER A 207 -25.53 12.30 2.11
CA SER A 207 -26.07 12.73 3.39
C SER A 207 -25.67 11.81 4.53
N MET A 208 -25.56 12.37 5.72
CA MET A 208 -25.13 11.66 6.92
C MET A 208 -26.04 12.03 8.08
N GLU A 209 -26.46 11.03 8.85
CA GLU A 209 -27.22 11.23 10.08
C GLU A 209 -26.43 10.68 11.27
N TYR A 210 -26.58 11.34 12.42
CA TYR A 210 -25.86 11.02 13.65
C TYR A 210 -26.83 10.72 14.78
N ASP A 211 -26.43 9.90 15.74
CA ASP A 211 -27.14 9.72 16.99
C ASP A 211 -26.80 10.83 18.00
N ALA A 212 -27.41 10.75 19.18
CA ALA A 212 -27.18 11.73 20.24
C ALA A 212 -25.74 11.76 20.77
N ALA A 213 -24.99 10.66 20.60
CA ALA A 213 -23.59 10.57 20.95
C ALA A 213 -22.64 11.08 19.83
N GLY A 214 -23.20 11.51 18.70
CA GLY A 214 -22.43 12.00 17.57
C GLY A 214 -21.86 10.92 16.68
N ARG A 215 -22.35 9.68 16.76
CA ARG A 215 -21.92 8.57 15.91
C ARG A 215 -22.80 8.49 14.68
N ILE A 216 -22.22 8.14 13.52
CA ILE A 216 -22.96 7.98 12.27
C ILE A 216 -23.92 6.80 12.37
N THR A 217 -25.20 7.03 12.10
CA THR A 217 -26.25 6.01 12.09
C THR A 217 -26.78 5.72 10.71
N VAL A 218 -26.78 6.69 9.80
CA VAL A 218 -27.27 6.53 8.44
C VAL A 218 -26.38 7.30 7.48
N LEU A 219 -26.01 6.64 6.39
CA LEU A 219 -25.40 7.25 5.21
C LEU A 219 -26.38 7.13 4.04
N THR A 220 -26.62 8.21 3.32
CA THR A 220 -27.41 8.23 2.09
C THR A 220 -26.48 8.58 0.92
N ASN A 221 -26.40 7.68 -0.06
CA ASN A 221 -25.58 7.92 -1.23
C ASN A 221 -26.28 8.83 -2.26
N GLU A 222 -25.62 9.11 -3.36
CA GLU A 222 -26.11 9.99 -4.42
C GLU A 222 -27.36 9.44 -5.13
N ASN A 223 -27.60 8.13 -5.09
CA ASN A 223 -28.80 7.48 -5.60
C ASN A 223 -29.98 7.48 -4.62
N GLY A 224 -29.79 7.98 -3.39
CA GLY A 224 -30.80 7.96 -2.34
C GLY A 224 -30.85 6.65 -1.54
N SER A 225 -29.97 5.71 -1.79
CA SER A 225 -29.88 4.45 -1.03
C SER A 225 -29.20 4.69 0.31
N GLN A 226 -29.60 3.93 1.33
CA GLN A 226 -29.14 4.12 2.69
C GLN A 226 -28.32 2.94 3.21
N SER A 227 -27.30 3.27 3.98
CA SER A 227 -26.54 2.33 4.81
C SER A 227 -26.72 2.71 6.28
N THR A 228 -26.99 1.74 7.15
CA THR A 228 -27.28 1.98 8.55
C THR A 228 -26.25 1.31 9.47
N PHE A 229 -26.07 1.91 10.66
CA PHE A 229 -25.08 1.50 11.63
C PHE A 229 -25.62 1.50 13.04
N ARG A 230 -25.20 0.51 13.84
CA ARG A 230 -25.52 0.43 15.27
C ARG A 230 -24.26 0.23 16.08
N TYR A 231 -24.28 0.75 17.29
CA TYR A 231 -23.12 0.77 18.18
C TYR A 231 -23.48 0.18 19.55
N ASP A 232 -22.45 -0.30 20.25
CA ASP A 232 -22.58 -0.65 21.66
C ASP A 232 -22.37 0.59 22.56
N PRO A 233 -22.57 0.47 23.89
CA PRO A 233 -22.44 1.60 24.81
C PRO A 233 -21.02 2.19 24.91
N VAL A 234 -20.01 1.50 24.40
CA VAL A 234 -18.60 1.97 24.36
C VAL A 234 -18.16 2.38 22.96
N ASP A 235 -19.11 2.76 22.12
CA ASP A 235 -18.92 3.34 20.78
C ASP A 235 -18.32 2.40 19.74
N ARG A 236 -18.42 1.07 19.94
CA ARG A 236 -17.97 0.09 18.97
C ARG A 236 -19.11 -0.31 18.05
N LEU A 237 -18.80 -0.47 16.76
CA LEU A 237 -19.78 -0.89 15.76
C LEU A 237 -20.24 -2.32 16.01
N THR A 238 -21.54 -2.53 16.19
CA THR A 238 -22.14 -3.85 16.41
C THR A 238 -22.89 -4.39 15.20
N GLU A 239 -23.44 -3.52 14.38
CA GLU A 239 -24.18 -3.89 13.17
C GLU A 239 -23.99 -2.85 12.08
N GLN A 240 -23.83 -3.34 10.87
CA GLN A 240 -23.79 -2.54 9.65
C GLN A 240 -24.70 -3.15 8.61
N ARG A 241 -25.55 -2.33 8.01
CA ARG A 241 -26.35 -2.71 6.87
C ARG A 241 -25.94 -1.87 5.67
N GLY A 242 -25.48 -2.51 4.60
CA GLY A 242 -25.03 -1.83 3.39
C GLY A 242 -26.15 -1.23 2.55
N PHE A 243 -25.79 -0.46 1.52
CA PHE A 243 -26.73 0.15 0.58
C PHE A 243 -27.60 -0.87 -0.16
N ASP A 244 -27.15 -2.10 -0.26
CA ASP A 244 -27.85 -3.23 -0.89
C ASP A 244 -28.60 -4.11 0.10
N GLY A 245 -28.55 -3.78 1.38
CA GLY A 245 -29.18 -4.54 2.46
C GLY A 245 -28.33 -5.66 3.06
N ARG A 246 -27.10 -5.89 2.59
CA ARG A 246 -26.17 -6.84 3.19
C ARG A 246 -25.91 -6.48 4.64
N THR A 247 -26.12 -7.41 5.56
CA THR A 247 -26.02 -7.17 7.00
C THR A 247 -24.80 -7.86 7.58
N GLN A 248 -23.99 -7.12 8.32
CA GLN A 248 -22.82 -7.59 9.05
C GLN A 248 -22.94 -7.22 10.52
N ARG A 249 -22.64 -8.17 11.42
CA ARG A 249 -22.69 -7.99 12.86
C ARG A 249 -21.37 -8.33 13.49
N TYR A 250 -21.02 -7.62 14.56
CA TYR A 250 -19.72 -7.72 15.21
C TYR A 250 -19.86 -7.87 16.71
N ARG A 251 -18.98 -8.68 17.30
CA ARG A 251 -18.80 -8.81 18.75
C ARG A 251 -17.34 -8.62 19.14
N TYR A 252 -17.15 -8.04 20.28
CA TYR A 252 -15.83 -7.68 20.80
C TYR A 252 -15.58 -8.34 22.15
N SER A 253 -14.30 -8.57 22.46
CA SER A 253 -13.85 -8.96 23.79
C SER A 253 -14.02 -7.79 24.77
N ALA A 254 -13.84 -8.09 26.07
CA ALA A 254 -13.85 -7.05 27.10
C ALA A 254 -12.77 -5.97 26.88
N THR A 255 -11.69 -6.29 26.15
CA THR A 255 -10.59 -5.36 25.82
C THR A 255 -10.73 -4.71 24.45
N GLY A 256 -11.83 -4.93 23.76
CA GLY A 256 -12.12 -4.29 22.47
C GLY A 256 -11.61 -5.02 21.24
N GLN A 257 -11.09 -6.23 21.37
CA GLN A 257 -10.69 -7.05 20.22
C GLN A 257 -11.92 -7.67 19.55
N LEU A 258 -11.94 -7.66 18.23
CA LEU A 258 -12.99 -8.34 17.47
C LEU A 258 -12.84 -9.86 17.64
N ILE A 259 -13.87 -10.49 18.21
CA ILE A 259 -13.88 -11.94 18.45
C ILE A 259 -14.85 -12.68 17.53
N ARG A 260 -15.85 -12.01 17.01
CA ARG A 260 -16.86 -12.63 16.16
C ARG A 260 -17.43 -11.64 15.17
N SER A 261 -17.61 -12.08 13.94
CA SER A 261 -18.41 -11.36 12.94
C SER A 261 -19.43 -12.32 12.30
N GLU A 262 -20.57 -11.78 11.91
CA GLU A 262 -21.60 -12.49 11.19
C GLU A 262 -21.93 -11.71 9.93
N ASP A 263 -21.82 -12.36 8.76
CA ASP A 263 -22.05 -11.77 7.45
C ASP A 263 -23.05 -12.65 6.71
N GLU A 264 -24.30 -12.17 6.59
CA GLU A 264 -25.44 -12.92 5.99
C GLU A 264 -25.54 -14.37 6.49
N GLY A 265 -25.37 -14.57 7.79
CA GLY A 265 -25.42 -15.90 8.44
C GLY A 265 -24.10 -16.65 8.49
N GLN A 266 -23.05 -16.19 7.83
CA GLN A 266 -21.72 -16.76 7.96
C GLN A 266 -21.03 -16.21 9.21
N VAL A 267 -20.62 -17.09 10.12
CA VAL A 267 -20.00 -16.73 11.39
C VAL A 267 -18.51 -16.93 11.32
N THR A 268 -17.75 -15.87 11.53
CA THR A 268 -16.30 -15.92 11.66
C THR A 268 -15.90 -15.62 13.10
N GLN A 269 -15.02 -16.44 13.69
CA GLN A 269 -14.51 -16.25 15.04
C GLN A 269 -13.00 -16.14 15.01
N TRP A 270 -12.46 -15.17 15.77
CA TRP A 270 -11.02 -14.95 15.95
C TRP A 270 -10.61 -15.31 17.38
N TYR A 271 -9.46 -15.96 17.49
CA TYR A 271 -8.89 -16.38 18.74
C TYR A 271 -7.53 -15.73 18.93
N TYR A 272 -7.26 -15.31 20.15
CA TYR A 272 -6.05 -14.56 20.50
C TYR A 272 -5.30 -15.27 21.60
N ASP A 273 -3.98 -15.09 21.64
CA ASP A 273 -3.14 -15.53 22.77
C ASP A 273 -3.14 -14.47 23.90
N ASP A 274 -2.41 -14.76 24.96
CA ASP A 274 -2.31 -13.87 26.12
C ASP A 274 -1.64 -12.53 25.80
N ALA A 275 -0.84 -12.48 24.73
CA ALA A 275 -0.22 -11.25 24.21
C ALA A 275 -1.16 -10.43 23.31
N GLY A 276 -2.37 -10.92 23.04
CA GLY A 276 -3.34 -10.26 22.16
C GLY A 276 -3.09 -10.49 20.66
N ARG A 277 -2.28 -11.48 20.29
CA ARG A 277 -1.98 -11.81 18.90
C ARG A 277 -2.97 -12.88 18.41
N ILE A 278 -3.39 -12.79 17.15
CA ILE A 278 -4.26 -13.80 16.53
C ILE A 278 -3.51 -15.13 16.45
N THR A 279 -4.13 -16.21 16.94
CA THR A 279 -3.60 -17.57 16.85
C THR A 279 -4.28 -18.37 15.74
N HIS A 280 -5.58 -18.24 15.62
CA HIS A 280 -6.36 -18.92 14.58
C HIS A 280 -7.71 -18.23 14.35
N ARG A 281 -8.33 -18.56 13.25
CA ARG A 281 -9.65 -18.11 12.85
C ARG A 281 -10.49 -19.28 12.42
N THR A 282 -11.77 -19.27 12.74
CA THR A 282 -12.75 -20.27 12.30
C THR A 282 -13.89 -19.61 11.51
N VAL A 283 -14.43 -20.33 10.56
CA VAL A 283 -15.63 -19.95 9.81
C VAL A 283 -16.67 -21.04 9.95
N ASN A 284 -17.82 -20.69 10.50
CA ASN A 284 -18.91 -21.64 10.83
C ASN A 284 -18.43 -22.83 11.68
N GLY A 285 -17.43 -22.59 12.55
CA GLY A 285 -16.82 -23.61 13.41
C GLY A 285 -15.68 -24.38 12.78
N ASP A 286 -15.45 -24.29 11.47
CA ASP A 286 -14.37 -24.99 10.78
C ASP A 286 -13.08 -24.15 10.80
N PRO A 287 -11.90 -24.75 11.03
CA PRO A 287 -10.64 -24.02 10.98
C PRO A 287 -10.42 -23.36 9.62
N ALA A 288 -10.09 -22.05 9.63
CA ALA A 288 -9.83 -21.28 8.41
C ALA A 288 -8.35 -20.94 8.25
N GLU A 289 -7.74 -20.36 9.29
CA GLU A 289 -6.33 -19.96 9.26
C GLU A 289 -5.68 -20.18 10.61
N GLN A 290 -4.35 -20.35 10.59
CA GLN A 290 -3.51 -20.49 11.78
C GLN A 290 -2.28 -19.60 11.67
N TRP A 291 -1.92 -18.92 12.77
CA TRP A 291 -0.72 -18.08 12.90
C TRP A 291 0.21 -18.70 13.92
N GLN A 292 1.51 -18.67 13.61
CA GLN A 292 2.57 -19.09 14.55
C GLN A 292 3.58 -17.97 14.71
N TYR A 293 4.11 -17.85 15.92
CA TYR A 293 5.06 -16.83 16.33
C TYR A 293 6.29 -17.46 16.93
N ASP A 294 7.44 -16.77 16.83
CA ASP A 294 8.67 -17.20 17.47
C ASP A 294 8.75 -16.70 18.92
N ASP A 295 9.87 -17.00 19.57
CA ASP A 295 10.11 -16.57 20.97
C ASP A 295 10.20 -15.05 21.12
N HIS A 296 10.52 -14.32 20.05
CA HIS A 296 10.49 -12.85 20.04
C HIS A 296 9.08 -12.29 19.90
N GLY A 297 8.11 -13.11 19.53
CA GLY A 297 6.75 -12.69 19.21
C GLY A 297 6.57 -12.26 17.75
N TRP A 298 7.52 -12.57 16.88
CA TRP A 298 7.42 -12.28 15.46
C TRP A 298 6.69 -13.40 14.73
N LEU A 299 5.89 -13.02 13.74
CA LEU A 299 5.13 -13.98 12.94
C LEU A 299 6.07 -14.83 12.07
N THR A 300 6.03 -16.15 12.25
CA THR A 300 6.86 -17.07 11.49
C THR A 300 6.11 -17.82 10.41
N GLU A 301 4.83 -18.10 10.61
CA GLU A 301 4.02 -18.87 9.65
C GLU A 301 2.55 -18.48 9.73
N ILE A 302 1.93 -18.36 8.57
CA ILE A 302 0.47 -18.35 8.41
C ILE A 302 0.13 -19.49 7.47
N SER A 303 -0.85 -20.31 7.83
CA SER A 303 -1.29 -21.44 7.01
C SER A 303 -2.80 -21.56 6.97
N HIS A 304 -3.31 -22.12 5.87
CA HIS A 304 -4.70 -22.50 5.72
C HIS A 304 -4.86 -23.67 4.73
N LEU A 305 -6.07 -24.18 4.64
CA LEU A 305 -6.47 -25.14 3.62
C LEU A 305 -7.25 -24.42 2.53
N SER A 306 -6.85 -24.63 1.28
CA SER A 306 -7.52 -24.10 0.09
C SER A 306 -7.63 -25.19 -0.95
N GLU A 307 -8.86 -25.53 -1.36
CA GLU A 307 -9.13 -26.56 -2.38
C GLU A 307 -8.38 -27.91 -2.15
N GLY A 308 -8.32 -28.35 -0.90
CA GLY A 308 -7.63 -29.61 -0.53
C GLY A 308 -6.11 -29.50 -0.45
N HIS A 309 -5.55 -28.31 -0.53
CA HIS A 309 -4.13 -28.04 -0.42
C HIS A 309 -3.84 -27.25 0.86
N ARG A 310 -2.71 -27.56 1.49
CA ARG A 310 -2.18 -26.72 2.57
C ARG A 310 -1.31 -25.64 1.95
N VAL A 311 -1.74 -24.42 2.09
CA VAL A 311 -1.00 -23.25 1.61
C VAL A 311 -0.46 -22.49 2.81
N ALA A 312 0.83 -22.23 2.81
CA ALA A 312 1.50 -21.56 3.92
C ALA A 312 2.44 -20.46 3.42
N VAL A 313 2.62 -19.46 4.28
CA VAL A 313 3.61 -18.42 4.11
C VAL A 313 4.53 -18.43 5.32
N HIS A 314 5.83 -18.53 5.08
CA HIS A 314 6.86 -18.60 6.10
C HIS A 314 7.72 -17.33 6.07
N TYR A 315 8.04 -16.79 7.23
CA TYR A 315 8.82 -15.58 7.38
C TYR A 315 10.12 -15.82 8.14
N GLY A 316 11.20 -15.25 7.64
CA GLY A 316 12.50 -15.22 8.31
C GLY A 316 12.90 -13.80 8.65
N TYR A 317 13.61 -13.64 9.76
CA TYR A 317 14.03 -12.34 10.28
C TYR A 317 15.51 -12.33 10.63
N ASP A 318 16.12 -11.15 10.59
CA ASP A 318 17.46 -10.95 11.15
C ASP A 318 17.38 -10.64 12.66
N ASP A 319 18.53 -10.44 13.28
CA ASP A 319 18.65 -10.11 14.71
C ASP A 319 18.02 -8.75 15.08
N LYS A 320 17.79 -7.88 14.09
CA LYS A 320 17.11 -6.58 14.25
C LYS A 320 15.61 -6.63 13.94
N GLY A 321 15.06 -7.81 13.73
CA GLY A 321 13.63 -8.02 13.44
C GLY A 321 13.19 -7.60 12.06
N ARG A 322 14.13 -7.36 11.13
CA ARG A 322 13.81 -7.05 9.75
C ARG A 322 13.54 -8.33 8.97
N LEU A 323 12.57 -8.28 8.05
CA LEU A 323 12.24 -9.41 7.20
C LEU A 323 13.40 -9.74 6.25
N THR A 324 13.98 -10.92 6.39
CA THR A 324 15.05 -11.41 5.50
C THR A 324 14.55 -12.37 4.45
N GLY A 325 13.40 -12.97 4.64
CA GLY A 325 12.85 -13.91 3.68
C GLY A 325 11.36 -14.15 3.84
N GLU A 326 10.71 -14.38 2.72
CA GLU A 326 9.32 -14.80 2.61
C GLU A 326 9.27 -16.02 1.70
N ARG A 327 8.74 -17.13 2.21
CA ARG A 327 8.61 -18.38 1.48
C ARG A 327 7.16 -18.80 1.41
N GLN A 328 6.66 -19.06 0.21
CA GLN A 328 5.32 -19.55 -0.06
C GLN A 328 5.37 -21.01 -0.44
N THR A 329 4.51 -21.80 0.15
CA THR A 329 4.45 -23.24 -0.10
C THR A 329 3.02 -23.69 -0.35
N VAL A 330 2.87 -24.64 -1.28
CA VAL A 330 1.61 -25.35 -1.54
C VAL A 330 1.89 -26.84 -1.47
N GLU A 331 1.22 -27.52 -0.55
CA GLU A 331 1.36 -28.95 -0.32
C GLU A 331 0.03 -29.66 -0.56
N ASN A 332 0.07 -30.86 -1.14
CA ASN A 332 -1.08 -31.74 -1.16
C ASN A 332 -1.34 -32.20 0.28
N GLN A 333 -2.53 -31.95 0.81
CA GLN A 333 -2.90 -32.28 2.19
C GLN A 333 -2.84 -33.77 2.49
N GLU A 334 -3.20 -34.62 1.53
CA GLU A 334 -3.27 -36.10 1.72
C GLU A 334 -1.90 -36.75 1.58
N THR A 335 -1.10 -36.35 0.61
CA THR A 335 0.19 -37.00 0.29
C THR A 335 1.39 -36.26 0.89
N GLY A 336 1.26 -35.03 1.31
CA GLY A 336 2.36 -34.18 1.77
C GLY A 336 3.33 -33.75 0.67
N GLU A 337 3.00 -34.01 -0.60
CA GLU A 337 3.82 -33.62 -1.74
C GLU A 337 3.84 -32.09 -1.89
N MET A 338 5.05 -31.53 -2.01
CA MET A 338 5.26 -30.10 -2.31
C MET A 338 4.97 -29.84 -3.79
N LEU A 339 3.91 -29.09 -4.07
CA LEU A 339 3.50 -28.75 -5.43
C LEU A 339 4.12 -27.42 -5.91
N TRP A 340 4.29 -26.48 -5.01
CA TRP A 340 4.86 -25.18 -5.29
C TRP A 340 5.63 -24.64 -4.11
N GLU A 341 6.79 -24.08 -4.39
CA GLU A 341 7.63 -23.38 -3.42
C GLU A 341 8.23 -22.16 -4.09
N HIS A 342 8.15 -21.02 -3.44
CA HIS A 342 8.73 -19.76 -3.91
C HIS A 342 9.26 -18.98 -2.73
N GLU A 343 10.48 -18.49 -2.84
CA GLU A 343 11.15 -17.73 -1.79
C GLU A 343 11.77 -16.47 -2.37
N THR A 344 11.60 -15.36 -1.66
CA THR A 344 12.30 -14.11 -1.92
C THR A 344 13.07 -13.71 -0.67
N ARG A 345 14.36 -13.42 -0.82
CA ARG A 345 15.22 -12.95 0.26
C ARG A 345 15.52 -11.47 0.09
N HIS A 346 15.58 -10.78 1.22
CA HIS A 346 15.94 -9.38 1.30
C HIS A 346 17.23 -9.23 2.09
N VAL A 347 18.17 -8.45 1.55
CA VAL A 347 19.43 -8.12 2.21
C VAL A 347 19.46 -6.63 2.47
N TYR A 348 19.77 -6.26 3.69
CA TYR A 348 19.84 -4.86 4.12
C TYR A 348 21.28 -4.37 4.14
N SER A 349 21.49 -3.10 3.76
CA SER A 349 22.78 -2.44 3.86
C SER A 349 23.11 -2.12 5.33
N GLU A 350 24.35 -1.70 5.57
CA GLU A 350 24.79 -1.24 6.91
C GLU A 350 23.94 -0.05 7.42
N GLN A 351 23.40 0.75 6.49
CA GLN A 351 22.50 1.86 6.81
C GLN A 351 21.03 1.42 7.00
N GLY A 352 20.73 0.13 6.88
CA GLY A 352 19.38 -0.41 7.04
C GLY A 352 18.48 -0.29 5.81
N LEU A 353 19.03 -0.01 4.63
CA LEU A 353 18.27 0.07 3.40
C LEU A 353 18.14 -1.30 2.75
N ALA A 354 16.94 -1.65 2.29
CA ALA A 354 16.65 -2.89 1.55
C ALA A 354 17.08 -2.74 0.08
N THR A 355 18.38 -2.63 -0.17
CA THR A 355 18.94 -2.36 -1.51
C THR A 355 19.19 -3.59 -2.36
N ARG A 356 19.09 -4.78 -1.78
CA ARG A 356 19.36 -6.04 -2.49
C ARG A 356 18.23 -7.03 -2.23
N GLN A 357 17.78 -7.66 -3.31
CA GLN A 357 16.82 -8.77 -3.27
C GLN A 357 17.46 -9.99 -3.94
N GLU A 358 17.17 -11.15 -3.40
CA GLU A 358 17.56 -12.43 -3.96
C GLU A 358 16.29 -13.21 -4.32
N PRO A 359 15.74 -13.00 -5.53
CA PRO A 359 14.58 -13.75 -5.98
C PRO A 359 14.95 -15.19 -6.27
N ASP A 360 14.00 -16.09 -6.09
CA ASP A 360 14.22 -17.50 -6.37
C ASP A 360 14.54 -17.74 -7.86
N GLY A 361 15.67 -18.41 -8.11
CA GLY A 361 16.13 -18.77 -9.45
C GLY A 361 16.71 -17.62 -10.28
N LEU A 362 16.91 -16.44 -9.72
CA LEU A 362 17.53 -15.30 -10.37
C LEU A 362 18.82 -14.88 -9.68
N PRO A 363 19.77 -14.24 -10.42
CA PRO A 363 20.84 -13.50 -9.79
C PRO A 363 20.30 -12.38 -8.89
N PRO A 364 21.08 -11.91 -7.91
CA PRO A 364 20.64 -10.83 -7.04
C PRO A 364 20.27 -9.56 -7.82
N VAL A 365 19.19 -8.93 -7.41
CA VAL A 365 18.77 -7.60 -7.88
C VAL A 365 19.29 -6.57 -6.90
N GLU A 366 20.13 -5.66 -7.38
CA GLU A 366 20.73 -4.60 -6.58
C GLU A 366 20.23 -3.24 -7.05
N TRP A 367 19.78 -2.43 -6.11
CA TRP A 367 19.34 -1.07 -6.36
C TRP A 367 20.44 -0.09 -6.00
N LEU A 368 20.81 0.74 -6.97
CA LEU A 368 21.77 1.82 -6.76
C LEU A 368 21.02 3.06 -6.31
N THR A 369 21.51 3.67 -5.24
CA THR A 369 20.88 4.83 -4.64
C THR A 369 21.89 5.95 -4.43
N TYR A 370 21.37 7.17 -4.29
CA TYR A 370 22.18 8.34 -3.94
C TYR A 370 21.44 9.19 -2.90
N GLY A 371 22.17 10.05 -2.22
CA GLY A 371 21.61 10.94 -1.21
C GLY A 371 20.88 10.17 -0.13
N SER A 372 19.66 10.58 0.21
CA SER A 372 18.83 9.96 1.24
C SER A 372 18.14 8.66 0.78
N GLY A 373 18.63 8.01 -0.25
CA GLY A 373 18.12 6.74 -0.75
C GLY A 373 17.31 6.85 -2.04
N TYR A 374 17.51 7.90 -2.83
CA TYR A 374 16.86 8.04 -4.14
C TYR A 374 17.46 7.10 -5.17
N LEU A 375 16.62 6.52 -5.99
CA LEU A 375 17.00 5.49 -6.96
C LEU A 375 17.83 6.08 -8.10
N ALA A 376 19.02 5.54 -8.32
CA ALA A 376 19.93 5.92 -9.40
C ALA A 376 20.08 4.85 -10.47
N GLY A 377 19.77 3.60 -10.17
CA GLY A 377 19.88 2.51 -11.12
C GLY A 377 19.62 1.15 -10.52
N MET A 378 19.71 0.14 -11.37
CA MET A 378 19.51 -1.26 -11.01
C MET A 378 20.60 -2.14 -11.65
N LYS A 379 21.08 -3.10 -10.88
CA LYS A 379 21.97 -4.17 -11.35
C LYS A 379 21.29 -5.52 -11.20
N LEU A 380 21.49 -6.38 -12.17
CA LEU A 380 21.10 -7.79 -12.08
C LEU A 380 22.38 -8.64 -12.15
N GLY A 381 22.65 -9.40 -11.07
CA GLY A 381 23.87 -10.22 -10.97
C GLY A 381 25.16 -9.42 -11.10
N GLY A 382 25.20 -8.18 -10.65
CA GLY A 382 26.35 -7.29 -10.77
C GLY A 382 26.47 -6.56 -12.11
N THR A 383 25.61 -6.82 -13.08
CA THR A 383 25.59 -6.15 -14.38
C THR A 383 24.56 -5.00 -14.36
N PRO A 384 24.99 -3.74 -14.61
CA PRO A 384 24.04 -2.64 -14.70
C PRO A 384 23.06 -2.83 -15.86
N LEU A 385 21.76 -2.68 -15.60
CA LEU A 385 20.70 -2.80 -16.61
C LEU A 385 19.97 -1.50 -16.84
N VAL A 386 19.60 -0.81 -15.78
CA VAL A 386 18.81 0.41 -15.83
C VAL A 386 19.54 1.52 -15.11
N GLU A 387 19.58 2.69 -15.72
CA GLU A 387 20.14 3.90 -15.13
C GLU A 387 19.10 5.02 -15.17
N TYR A 388 18.99 5.75 -14.06
CA TYR A 388 18.11 6.89 -13.92
C TYR A 388 18.93 8.17 -13.78
N THR A 389 18.51 9.20 -14.46
CA THR A 389 18.94 10.57 -14.20
C THR A 389 17.82 11.32 -13.52
N ARG A 390 18.14 12.00 -12.43
CA ARG A 390 17.15 12.75 -11.65
C ARG A 390 17.55 14.21 -11.53
N ASP A 391 16.54 15.07 -11.48
CA ASP A 391 16.76 16.48 -11.21
C ASP A 391 16.99 16.72 -9.70
N ARG A 392 17.19 17.97 -9.31
CA ARG A 392 17.43 18.33 -7.92
C ARG A 392 16.20 18.14 -7.00
N LEU A 393 15.00 18.00 -7.56
CA LEU A 393 13.78 17.56 -6.86
C LEU A 393 13.65 16.04 -6.78
N HIS A 394 14.66 15.31 -7.27
CA HIS A 394 14.71 13.85 -7.31
C HIS A 394 13.64 13.22 -8.22
N ARG A 395 13.11 14.00 -9.17
CA ARG A 395 12.20 13.48 -10.19
C ARG A 395 13.01 12.82 -11.31
N GLU A 396 12.51 11.74 -11.85
CA GLU A 396 13.11 11.06 -12.99
C GLU A 396 13.04 11.95 -14.23
N THR A 397 14.20 12.33 -14.78
CA THR A 397 14.32 13.11 -16.02
C THR A 397 14.79 12.27 -17.19
N ALA A 398 15.51 11.18 -16.94
CA ALA A 398 15.93 10.24 -17.96
C ALA A 398 16.02 8.82 -17.41
N ARG A 399 15.77 7.87 -18.30
CA ARG A 399 15.90 6.44 -18.03
C ARG A 399 16.57 5.78 -19.22
N SER A 400 17.57 4.93 -18.97
CA SER A 400 18.21 4.13 -20.01
C SER A 400 18.21 2.66 -19.64
N PHE A 401 18.16 1.81 -20.65
CA PHE A 401 18.19 0.35 -20.51
C PHE A 401 19.13 -0.25 -21.55
N GLY A 402 20.03 -1.11 -21.13
CA GLY A 402 20.97 -1.82 -21.97
C GLY A 402 22.12 -2.43 -21.18
N GLY A 403 22.87 -3.37 -21.77
CA GLY A 403 24.01 -4.02 -21.14
C GLY A 403 25.28 -3.16 -21.17
N ALA A 404 26.21 -3.48 -20.29
CA ALA A 404 27.52 -2.81 -20.23
C ALA A 404 28.29 -2.91 -21.58
N GLY A 405 28.67 -1.75 -22.11
CA GLY A 405 29.46 -1.66 -23.33
C GLY A 405 28.71 -1.48 -24.64
N SER A 406 27.39 -1.41 -24.63
CA SER A 406 26.59 -1.05 -25.79
C SER A 406 26.00 0.35 -25.65
N THR A 407 25.76 1.03 -26.79
CA THR A 407 24.85 2.17 -26.85
C THR A 407 23.51 1.70 -26.30
N ALA A 408 22.93 2.44 -25.34
CA ALA A 408 21.67 2.05 -24.74
C ALA A 408 20.60 1.84 -25.81
N GLY A 409 19.98 0.66 -25.82
CA GLY A 409 18.92 0.32 -26.76
C GLY A 409 17.61 1.05 -26.47
N TYR A 410 17.46 1.60 -25.29
CA TYR A 410 16.29 2.36 -24.82
C TYR A 410 16.76 3.58 -24.04
N GLU A 411 16.28 4.73 -24.44
CA GLU A 411 16.48 5.99 -23.74
C GLU A 411 15.18 6.77 -23.69
N GLN A 412 14.76 7.18 -22.52
CA GLN A 412 13.56 7.97 -22.29
C GLN A 412 13.90 9.26 -21.57
N ALA A 413 13.47 10.38 -22.11
CA ALA A 413 13.54 11.67 -21.47
C ALA A 413 12.16 12.13 -21.01
N THR A 414 12.07 12.55 -19.76
CA THR A 414 10.81 12.99 -19.14
C THR A 414 10.89 14.45 -18.75
N ALA A 415 9.86 15.23 -19.10
CA ALA A 415 9.73 16.63 -18.72
C ALA A 415 8.45 16.85 -17.91
N TYR A 416 8.49 17.83 -17.01
CA TYR A 416 7.41 18.13 -16.09
C TYR A 416 6.93 19.58 -16.26
N THR A 417 5.68 19.80 -15.90
CA THR A 417 5.11 21.16 -15.79
C THR A 417 5.62 21.83 -14.52
N LEU A 418 5.36 23.11 -14.36
CA LEU A 418 5.75 23.87 -13.17
C LEU A 418 5.12 23.31 -11.88
N THR A 419 3.94 22.71 -11.98
CA THR A 419 3.24 22.07 -10.86
C THR A 419 3.67 20.61 -10.63
N GLY A 420 4.67 20.12 -11.37
CA GLY A 420 5.19 18.76 -11.22
C GLY A 420 4.41 17.69 -11.96
N GLN A 421 3.45 18.05 -12.81
CA GLN A 421 2.72 17.13 -13.64
C GLN A 421 3.55 16.74 -14.89
N LEU A 422 3.34 15.54 -15.38
CA LEU A 422 4.05 15.03 -16.53
C LEU A 422 3.69 15.87 -17.79
N ARG A 423 4.70 16.44 -18.45
CA ARG A 423 4.51 17.22 -19.68
C ARG A 423 4.79 16.38 -20.91
N SER A 424 5.88 15.61 -20.92
CA SER A 424 6.26 14.80 -22.07
C SER A 424 7.17 13.63 -21.69
N ARG A 425 7.11 12.59 -22.49
CA ARG A 425 8.08 11.49 -22.53
C ARG A 425 8.53 11.30 -23.97
N HIS A 426 9.83 11.52 -24.22
CA HIS A 426 10.44 11.35 -25.51
C HIS A 426 11.44 10.20 -25.47
N LEU A 427 11.34 9.32 -26.44
CA LEU A 427 12.17 8.12 -26.52
C LEU A 427 13.02 8.12 -27.78
N ASN A 428 14.10 7.35 -27.76
CA ASN A 428 14.83 7.01 -29.00
C ASN A 428 14.01 6.07 -29.92
N LEU A 429 12.83 5.63 -29.47
CA LEU A 429 11.79 4.96 -30.25
C LEU A 429 10.63 5.94 -30.44
N PRO A 430 10.62 6.78 -31.51
CA PRO A 430 9.70 7.91 -31.63
C PRO A 430 8.22 7.54 -31.65
N GLN A 431 7.88 6.34 -32.06
CA GLN A 431 6.49 5.85 -32.06
C GLN A 431 5.87 5.77 -30.66
N LEU A 432 6.70 5.75 -29.62
CA LEU A 432 6.27 5.70 -28.22
C LEU A 432 6.27 7.08 -27.54
N ASP A 433 6.65 8.13 -28.27
CA ASP A 433 6.63 9.48 -27.72
C ASP A 433 5.21 9.90 -27.33
N ARG A 434 5.10 10.60 -26.20
CA ARG A 434 3.83 11.11 -25.68
C ARG A 434 4.01 12.52 -25.12
N GLU A 435 3.00 13.34 -25.36
CA GLU A 435 2.85 14.66 -24.75
C GLU A 435 1.52 14.72 -23.99
N TYR A 436 1.53 15.38 -22.84
CA TYR A 436 0.42 15.41 -21.90
C TYR A 436 -0.04 16.84 -21.68
N THR A 437 -1.34 17.07 -21.73
CA THR A 437 -1.96 18.37 -21.48
C THR A 437 -2.92 18.26 -20.31
N TRP A 438 -2.86 19.21 -19.42
CA TRP A 438 -3.63 19.28 -18.18
C TRP A 438 -4.51 20.52 -18.16
N ASN A 439 -5.68 20.41 -17.55
CA ASN A 439 -6.57 21.55 -17.34
C ASN A 439 -6.23 22.28 -16.03
N ASP A 440 -6.98 23.35 -15.74
CA ASP A 440 -6.76 24.15 -14.52
C ASP A 440 -7.07 23.39 -13.21
N ASN A 441 -7.86 22.33 -13.27
CA ASN A 441 -8.13 21.46 -12.13
C ASN A 441 -7.11 20.35 -11.93
N GLY A 442 -6.05 20.33 -12.72
CA GLY A 442 -5.03 19.28 -12.65
C GLY A 442 -5.46 17.95 -13.25
N GLN A 443 -6.50 17.92 -14.05
CA GLN A 443 -6.97 16.72 -14.75
C GLN A 443 -6.27 16.59 -16.10
N LEU A 444 -5.93 15.36 -16.48
CA LEU A 444 -5.34 15.06 -17.77
C LEU A 444 -6.41 15.17 -18.86
N VAL A 445 -6.28 16.14 -19.78
CA VAL A 445 -7.27 16.39 -20.84
C VAL A 445 -6.84 15.91 -22.22
N ARG A 446 -5.56 15.66 -22.42
CA ARG A 446 -5.05 15.18 -23.70
C ARG A 446 -3.76 14.39 -23.55
N ILE A 447 -3.68 13.29 -24.27
CA ILE A 447 -2.44 12.57 -24.57
C ILE A 447 -2.24 12.58 -26.09
N SER A 448 -1.13 13.15 -26.55
CA SER A 448 -0.76 13.24 -27.96
C SER A 448 0.46 12.39 -28.25
N GLY A 449 0.36 11.54 -29.24
CA GLY A 449 1.47 10.76 -29.77
C GLY A 449 1.61 10.95 -31.28
N PRO A 450 2.64 10.34 -31.93
CA PRO A 450 2.89 10.51 -33.35
C PRO A 450 1.76 9.96 -34.25
N GLN A 451 1.01 8.97 -33.78
CA GLN A 451 0.00 8.27 -34.55
C GLN A 451 -1.43 8.56 -34.11
N GLU A 452 -1.64 8.90 -32.85
CA GLU A 452 -2.97 9.19 -32.34
C GLU A 452 -2.93 10.27 -31.26
N SER A 453 -4.08 10.91 -31.09
CA SER A 453 -4.33 11.87 -30.01
C SER A 453 -5.63 11.51 -29.33
N ARG A 454 -5.64 11.48 -28.01
CA ARG A 454 -6.82 11.24 -27.19
C ARG A 454 -7.12 12.46 -26.34
N LYS A 455 -8.39 12.88 -26.37
CA LYS A 455 -8.91 13.97 -25.53
C LYS A 455 -9.91 13.39 -24.54
N TYR A 456 -9.80 13.84 -23.29
CA TYR A 456 -10.63 13.35 -22.21
C TYR A 456 -11.57 14.43 -21.70
N ARG A 457 -12.81 14.06 -21.45
CA ARG A 457 -13.83 14.92 -20.86
C ARG A 457 -14.20 14.40 -19.47
N TYR A 458 -14.42 15.33 -18.55
CA TYR A 458 -14.74 15.03 -17.16
C TYR A 458 -16.03 15.71 -16.73
N SER A 459 -16.73 15.08 -15.79
CA SER A 459 -17.83 15.71 -15.05
C SER A 459 -17.30 16.68 -14.00
N ASP A 460 -18.19 17.47 -13.40
CA ASP A 460 -17.84 18.37 -12.30
C ASP A 460 -17.36 17.61 -11.06
N THR A 461 -17.67 16.33 -10.94
CA THR A 461 -17.19 15.43 -9.87
C THR A 461 -15.85 14.77 -10.20
N GLY A 462 -15.25 15.06 -11.35
CA GLY A 462 -13.97 14.48 -11.77
C GLY A 462 -14.06 13.09 -12.41
N ARG A 463 -15.25 12.62 -12.75
CA ARG A 463 -15.45 11.35 -13.45
C ARG A 463 -15.16 11.50 -14.94
N LEU A 464 -14.51 10.49 -15.52
CA LEU A 464 -14.32 10.42 -16.98
C LEU A 464 -15.67 10.22 -17.66
N THR A 465 -16.09 11.18 -18.48
CA THR A 465 -17.37 11.15 -19.20
C THR A 465 -17.26 10.85 -20.69
N GLY A 466 -16.07 10.94 -21.24
CA GLY A 466 -15.87 10.63 -22.66
C GLY A 466 -14.42 10.72 -23.08
N VAL A 467 -14.12 9.99 -24.15
CA VAL A 467 -12.81 9.96 -24.81
C VAL A 467 -12.99 10.17 -26.31
N HIS A 468 -12.30 11.16 -26.84
CA HIS A 468 -12.24 11.42 -28.28
C HIS A 468 -10.86 11.03 -28.81
N THR A 469 -10.82 10.01 -29.65
CA THR A 469 -9.59 9.50 -30.28
C THR A 469 -9.51 9.95 -31.71
N THR A 470 -8.42 10.60 -32.10
CA THR A 470 -8.14 11.03 -33.47
C THR A 470 -6.85 10.39 -33.94
N ALA A 471 -6.90 9.70 -35.08
CA ALA A 471 -5.77 9.13 -35.81
C ALA A 471 -5.95 9.37 -37.32
N ALA A 472 -4.98 8.99 -38.14
CA ALA A 472 -4.99 9.29 -39.60
C ALA A 472 -6.26 8.88 -40.32
N ASN A 473 -6.90 7.77 -39.93
CA ASN A 473 -8.15 7.28 -40.51
C ASN A 473 -9.22 6.96 -39.47
N LEU A 474 -9.10 7.54 -38.28
CA LEU A 474 -9.95 7.22 -37.15
C LEU A 474 -10.35 8.52 -36.45
N ASP A 475 -11.64 8.70 -36.27
CA ASP A 475 -12.21 9.79 -35.47
C ASP A 475 -13.38 9.19 -34.68
N ILE A 476 -13.13 8.77 -33.46
CA ILE A 476 -14.10 8.08 -32.62
C ILE A 476 -14.28 8.85 -31.32
N ASP A 477 -15.55 9.07 -30.96
CA ASP A 477 -15.94 9.60 -29.66
C ASP A 477 -16.68 8.53 -28.87
N ILE A 478 -16.16 8.16 -27.71
CA ILE A 478 -16.75 7.15 -26.81
C ILE A 478 -17.20 7.84 -25.54
N PRO A 479 -18.52 7.96 -25.31
CA PRO A 479 -19.04 8.50 -24.08
C PRO A 479 -19.10 7.43 -22.96
N TYR A 480 -18.98 7.88 -21.71
CA TYR A 480 -19.16 7.05 -20.52
C TYR A 480 -20.20 7.70 -19.60
N ALA A 481 -21.40 7.15 -19.60
CA ALA A 481 -22.47 7.59 -18.70
C ALA A 481 -22.45 6.81 -17.40
N THR A 482 -22.67 7.51 -16.29
CA THR A 482 -22.82 6.90 -14.96
C THR A 482 -24.06 7.46 -14.27
N ASP A 483 -24.64 6.64 -13.38
CA ASP A 483 -25.64 7.13 -12.44
C ASP A 483 -25.00 8.04 -11.38
N PRO A 484 -25.77 8.73 -10.55
CA PRO A 484 -25.20 9.61 -9.53
C PRO A 484 -24.22 8.94 -8.58
N ALA A 485 -24.38 7.66 -8.26
CA ALA A 485 -23.47 6.91 -7.38
C ALA A 485 -22.24 6.31 -8.09
N GLY A 486 -22.10 6.55 -9.39
CA GLY A 486 -20.94 6.12 -10.17
C GLY A 486 -21.08 4.76 -10.85
N ASN A 487 -22.25 4.19 -10.91
CA ASN A 487 -22.52 2.96 -11.65
C ASN A 487 -22.70 3.28 -13.14
N ARG A 488 -22.06 2.48 -13.99
CA ARG A 488 -22.16 2.69 -15.42
C ARG A 488 -23.58 2.46 -15.93
N LEU A 489 -24.04 3.38 -16.77
CA LEU A 489 -25.33 3.31 -17.46
C LEU A 489 -25.09 3.17 -18.97
N PRO A 490 -26.08 2.62 -19.73
CA PRO A 490 -26.09 2.77 -21.16
C PRO A 490 -26.10 4.26 -21.53
N ASP A 491 -25.19 4.69 -22.39
CA ASP A 491 -25.13 6.10 -22.80
C ASP A 491 -26.38 6.46 -23.62
N PRO A 492 -27.08 7.59 -23.32
CA PRO A 492 -28.28 7.98 -24.03
C PRO A 492 -28.09 8.25 -25.51
N GLU A 493 -26.89 8.65 -25.95
CA GLU A 493 -26.61 8.87 -27.36
C GLU A 493 -26.42 7.57 -28.14
N LEU A 494 -25.81 6.56 -27.49
CA LEU A 494 -25.61 5.24 -28.09
C LEU A 494 -26.80 4.30 -27.88
N HIS A 495 -27.56 4.49 -26.80
CA HIS A 495 -28.71 3.66 -26.43
C HIS A 495 -29.93 4.52 -26.08
N PRO A 496 -30.53 5.22 -27.02
CA PRO A 496 -31.64 6.19 -26.77
C PRO A 496 -32.90 5.52 -26.19
N ASP A 497 -33.07 4.21 -26.38
CA ASP A 497 -34.22 3.46 -25.89
C ASP A 497 -34.05 2.92 -24.46
N SER A 498 -32.91 3.16 -23.82
CA SER A 498 -32.64 2.71 -22.45
C SER A 498 -33.45 3.53 -21.44
N THR A 499 -34.13 2.84 -20.53
CA THR A 499 -34.90 3.44 -19.44
C THR A 499 -34.15 3.46 -18.12
N PHE A 500 -32.92 2.94 -18.07
CA PHE A 500 -32.12 2.91 -16.84
C PHE A 500 -31.64 4.31 -16.48
N THR A 501 -31.92 4.73 -15.24
CA THR A 501 -31.48 6.03 -14.70
C THR A 501 -30.54 5.88 -13.51
N ALA A 502 -30.63 4.78 -12.79
CA ALA A 502 -29.81 4.49 -11.64
C ALA A 502 -29.88 3.01 -11.26
N TRP A 503 -28.86 2.56 -10.51
CA TRP A 503 -28.80 1.25 -9.86
C TRP A 503 -28.79 1.46 -8.33
N PRO A 504 -29.97 1.39 -7.65
CA PRO A 504 -30.09 1.80 -6.26
C PRO A 504 -29.20 1.04 -5.27
N ASP A 505 -28.94 -0.23 -5.52
CA ASP A 505 -28.08 -1.10 -4.72
C ASP A 505 -26.63 -1.18 -5.21
N ASN A 506 -26.25 -0.35 -6.17
CA ASN A 506 -24.95 -0.37 -6.85
C ASN A 506 -24.66 -1.66 -7.64
N ARG A 507 -25.65 -2.52 -7.82
CA ARG A 507 -25.54 -3.75 -8.60
C ARG A 507 -26.06 -3.53 -10.00
N ILE A 508 -25.18 -3.58 -10.98
CA ILE A 508 -25.54 -3.52 -12.39
C ILE A 508 -26.09 -4.90 -12.78
N THR A 509 -27.37 -5.00 -13.05
CA THR A 509 -28.01 -6.27 -13.37
C THR A 509 -28.10 -6.53 -14.88
N GLU A 510 -27.92 -5.51 -15.70
CA GLU A 510 -28.01 -5.61 -17.14
C GLU A 510 -27.22 -4.50 -17.84
N ASP A 511 -26.54 -4.84 -18.92
CA ASP A 511 -25.95 -3.88 -19.83
C ASP A 511 -26.24 -4.26 -21.31
N ALA A 512 -25.55 -3.65 -22.27
CA ALA A 512 -25.76 -3.92 -23.68
C ALA A 512 -25.40 -5.35 -24.13
N HIS A 513 -24.56 -6.06 -23.36
CA HIS A 513 -23.99 -7.33 -23.74
C HIS A 513 -24.38 -8.49 -22.84
N TYR A 514 -24.69 -8.22 -21.58
CA TYR A 514 -24.89 -9.26 -20.55
C TYR A 514 -26.03 -8.95 -19.60
N VAL A 515 -26.56 -10.02 -19.00
CA VAL A 515 -27.42 -9.97 -17.83
C VAL A 515 -26.63 -10.54 -16.67
N TYR A 516 -26.62 -9.84 -15.53
CA TYR A 516 -25.84 -10.17 -14.35
C TYR A 516 -26.74 -10.54 -13.18
N ARG A 517 -26.32 -11.55 -12.40
CA ARG A 517 -27.00 -11.95 -11.17
C ARG A 517 -25.98 -12.04 -10.04
N TYR A 518 -26.35 -11.48 -8.89
CA TYR A 518 -25.50 -11.44 -7.69
C TYR A 518 -26.08 -12.34 -6.61
N ASP A 519 -25.20 -12.80 -5.70
CA ASP A 519 -25.59 -13.55 -4.51
C ASP A 519 -25.94 -12.61 -3.33
N GLU A 520 -26.26 -13.20 -2.17
CA GLU A 520 -26.60 -12.47 -0.96
C GLU A 520 -25.44 -11.62 -0.39
N TYR A 521 -24.21 -11.93 -0.73
CA TYR A 521 -23.01 -11.17 -0.33
C TYR A 521 -22.65 -10.05 -1.33
N GLY A 522 -23.47 -9.84 -2.34
CA GLY A 522 -23.19 -8.85 -3.38
C GLY A 522 -22.11 -9.25 -4.37
N ARG A 523 -21.76 -10.54 -4.44
CA ARG A 523 -20.78 -11.08 -5.39
C ARG A 523 -21.46 -11.46 -6.69
N LEU A 524 -20.80 -11.24 -7.83
CA LEU A 524 -21.30 -11.70 -9.12
C LEU A 524 -21.35 -13.23 -9.15
N ALA A 525 -22.54 -13.79 -9.23
CA ALA A 525 -22.77 -15.23 -9.24
C ALA A 525 -22.90 -15.79 -10.65
N GLU A 526 -23.53 -15.03 -11.55
CA GLU A 526 -23.83 -15.48 -12.91
C GLU A 526 -23.84 -14.31 -13.87
N LYS A 527 -23.34 -14.55 -15.07
CA LYS A 527 -23.37 -13.62 -16.20
C LYS A 527 -23.79 -14.38 -17.45
N THR A 528 -24.82 -13.89 -18.14
CA THR A 528 -25.38 -14.54 -19.33
C THR A 528 -25.32 -13.56 -20.51
N ASP A 529 -24.93 -14.07 -21.69
CA ASP A 529 -24.96 -13.30 -22.93
C ASP A 529 -26.39 -12.78 -23.19
N ARG A 530 -26.49 -11.52 -23.54
CA ARG A 530 -27.75 -10.88 -23.90
C ARG A 530 -27.95 -10.93 -25.41
N ILE A 531 -29.11 -11.38 -25.84
CA ILE A 531 -29.48 -11.37 -27.25
C ILE A 531 -30.24 -10.09 -27.52
N PRO A 532 -29.81 -9.23 -28.48
CA PRO A 532 -30.53 -8.02 -28.82
C PRO A 532 -31.92 -8.34 -29.39
N GLU A 533 -32.89 -7.45 -29.13
CA GLU A 533 -34.24 -7.56 -29.70
C GLU A 533 -34.16 -7.53 -31.23
N GLY A 534 -34.91 -8.39 -31.88
CA GLY A 534 -34.95 -8.51 -33.33
C GLY A 534 -33.91 -9.45 -33.93
N VAL A 535 -33.05 -10.04 -33.13
CA VAL A 535 -32.11 -11.10 -33.58
C VAL A 535 -32.73 -12.47 -33.34
N ILE A 536 -32.54 -13.37 -34.30
CA ILE A 536 -33.02 -14.76 -34.19
C ILE A 536 -32.22 -15.45 -33.04
N ARG A 537 -32.96 -16.01 -32.07
CA ARG A 537 -32.36 -16.80 -31.00
C ARG A 537 -31.88 -18.13 -31.53
N MET A 538 -30.58 -18.34 -31.49
CA MET A 538 -29.93 -19.61 -31.84
C MET A 538 -29.74 -20.52 -30.62
N HIS A 539 -30.11 -20.06 -29.43
CA HIS A 539 -29.88 -20.73 -28.15
C HIS A 539 -28.42 -21.09 -27.91
N ASP A 540 -27.53 -20.21 -28.37
CA ASP A 540 -26.08 -20.31 -28.23
C ASP A 540 -25.50 -19.36 -27.15
N GLU A 541 -26.38 -18.84 -26.29
CA GLU A 541 -25.96 -17.98 -25.17
C GLU A 541 -24.98 -18.72 -24.26
N ARG A 542 -23.91 -18.03 -23.91
CA ARG A 542 -22.95 -18.49 -22.92
C ARG A 542 -23.36 -18.02 -21.56
N THR A 543 -23.26 -18.89 -20.58
CA THR A 543 -23.52 -18.58 -19.18
C THR A 543 -22.25 -18.75 -18.38
N HIS A 544 -21.85 -17.73 -17.66
CA HIS A 544 -20.67 -17.72 -16.81
C HIS A 544 -21.11 -17.87 -15.36
N HIS A 545 -20.51 -18.79 -14.65
CA HIS A 545 -20.78 -19.05 -13.23
C HIS A 545 -19.54 -18.79 -12.38
N TYR A 546 -19.74 -18.12 -11.26
CA TYR A 546 -18.68 -17.71 -10.34
C TYR A 546 -18.98 -18.24 -8.94
N HIS A 547 -18.01 -18.92 -8.33
CA HIS A 547 -18.12 -19.46 -6.98
C HIS A 547 -16.97 -18.94 -6.11
N TYR A 548 -17.28 -18.64 -4.87
CA TYR A 548 -16.38 -17.96 -3.95
C TYR A 548 -16.14 -18.77 -2.69
N ASP A 549 -15.01 -18.53 -2.02
CA ASP A 549 -14.74 -19.06 -0.70
C ASP A 549 -15.40 -18.19 0.40
N SER A 550 -15.18 -18.57 1.64
CA SER A 550 -15.72 -17.86 2.81
C SER A 550 -15.17 -16.43 2.99
N GLN A 551 -14.10 -16.08 2.29
CA GLN A 551 -13.50 -14.74 2.30
C GLN A 551 -13.80 -13.95 1.04
N HIS A 552 -14.81 -14.38 0.27
CA HIS A 552 -15.28 -13.70 -0.94
C HIS A 552 -14.26 -13.67 -2.08
N ARG A 553 -13.34 -14.65 -2.11
CA ARG A 553 -12.37 -14.81 -3.19
C ARG A 553 -12.90 -15.82 -4.20
N LEU A 554 -12.74 -15.50 -5.49
CA LEU A 554 -13.17 -16.40 -6.57
C LEU A 554 -12.32 -17.66 -6.58
N VAL A 555 -12.96 -18.82 -6.34
CA VAL A 555 -12.26 -20.13 -6.32
C VAL A 555 -12.60 -21.00 -7.51
N PHE A 556 -13.74 -20.77 -8.15
CA PHE A 556 -14.20 -21.58 -9.29
C PHE A 556 -14.94 -20.70 -10.28
N TYR A 557 -14.60 -20.86 -11.55
CA TYR A 557 -15.26 -20.25 -12.69
C TYR A 557 -15.57 -21.29 -13.74
N THR A 558 -16.77 -21.25 -14.33
CA THR A 558 -17.12 -22.08 -15.49
C THR A 558 -17.93 -21.29 -16.50
N ARG A 559 -17.71 -21.57 -17.77
CA ARG A 559 -18.49 -21.04 -18.89
C ARG A 559 -19.20 -22.20 -19.58
N ILE A 560 -20.52 -22.12 -19.65
CA ILE A 560 -21.39 -23.15 -20.19
C ILE A 560 -22.07 -22.61 -21.45
N GLN A 561 -22.07 -23.44 -22.49
CA GLN A 561 -22.81 -23.18 -23.73
C GLN A 561 -23.47 -24.48 -24.21
N HIS A 562 -24.72 -24.42 -24.63
CA HIS A 562 -25.54 -25.62 -25.00
C HIS A 562 -25.62 -26.67 -23.86
N GLY A 563 -25.63 -26.22 -22.60
CA GLY A 563 -25.68 -27.09 -21.43
C GLY A 563 -24.36 -27.81 -21.11
N GLU A 564 -23.27 -27.53 -21.83
CA GLU A 564 -21.99 -28.20 -21.64
C GLU A 564 -20.89 -27.18 -21.26
N PRO A 565 -19.99 -27.53 -20.33
CA PRO A 565 -18.91 -26.64 -19.97
C PRO A 565 -17.90 -26.49 -21.11
N GLN A 566 -17.59 -25.25 -21.44
CA GLN A 566 -16.55 -24.89 -22.41
C GLN A 566 -15.19 -24.73 -21.74
N VAL A 567 -15.21 -24.20 -20.54
CA VAL A 567 -14.04 -23.93 -19.74
C VAL A 567 -14.40 -24.07 -18.27
N GLU A 568 -13.48 -24.62 -17.47
CA GLU A 568 -13.52 -24.60 -16.02
C GLU A 568 -12.18 -24.12 -15.49
N SER A 569 -12.18 -23.29 -14.47
CA SER A 569 -10.96 -22.87 -13.80
C SER A 569 -11.12 -22.90 -12.28
N ARG A 570 -10.03 -23.22 -11.62
CA ARG A 570 -9.95 -23.22 -10.14
C ARG A 570 -8.74 -22.42 -9.71
N TYR A 571 -8.92 -21.69 -8.63
CA TYR A 571 -7.93 -20.76 -8.13
C TYR A 571 -7.57 -21.11 -6.70
N LEU A 572 -6.26 -21.13 -6.42
CA LEU A 572 -5.71 -21.35 -5.09
C LEU A 572 -5.20 -20.02 -4.52
N TYR A 573 -5.43 -19.81 -3.24
CA TYR A 573 -4.97 -18.62 -2.53
C TYR A 573 -4.13 -19.01 -1.32
N ASP A 574 -3.19 -18.15 -0.98
CA ASP A 574 -2.48 -18.25 0.28
C ASP A 574 -3.31 -17.60 1.43
N PRO A 575 -2.88 -17.75 2.69
CA PRO A 575 -3.61 -17.18 3.83
C PRO A 575 -3.75 -15.66 3.80
N LEU A 576 -2.87 -14.96 3.07
CA LEU A 576 -2.94 -13.49 2.87
C LEU A 576 -3.91 -13.08 1.75
N GLY A 577 -4.53 -14.05 1.09
CA GLY A 577 -5.46 -13.80 -0.01
C GLY A 577 -4.78 -13.58 -1.37
N ARG A 578 -3.48 -13.84 -1.50
CA ARG A 578 -2.76 -13.78 -2.77
C ARG A 578 -2.98 -15.07 -3.55
N ARG A 579 -3.22 -14.95 -4.84
CA ARG A 579 -3.42 -16.11 -5.69
C ARG A 579 -2.09 -16.83 -5.95
N THR A 580 -2.00 -18.09 -5.52
CA THR A 580 -0.79 -18.91 -5.66
C THR A 580 -0.85 -19.88 -6.81
N GLY A 581 -2.03 -20.22 -7.29
CA GLY A 581 -2.19 -21.18 -8.37
C GLY A 581 -3.49 -21.03 -9.13
N LYS A 582 -3.44 -21.45 -10.38
CA LYS A 582 -4.57 -21.50 -11.29
C LYS A 582 -4.52 -22.77 -12.09
N ARG A 583 -5.66 -23.46 -12.20
CA ARG A 583 -5.83 -24.64 -13.04
C ARG A 583 -6.99 -24.41 -13.97
N VAL A 584 -6.78 -24.61 -15.28
CA VAL A 584 -7.78 -24.36 -16.33
C VAL A 584 -7.97 -25.61 -17.16
N TRP A 585 -9.22 -26.08 -17.23
CA TRP A 585 -9.63 -27.16 -18.11
C TRP A 585 -10.39 -26.54 -19.28
N ARG A 586 -9.98 -26.92 -20.50
CA ARG A 586 -10.61 -26.44 -21.73
C ARG A 586 -11.26 -27.58 -22.47
N ARG A 587 -12.33 -27.28 -23.19
CA ARG A 587 -12.99 -28.27 -24.03
C ARG A 587 -12.10 -28.61 -25.23
N GLU A 588 -11.82 -29.89 -25.39
CA GLU A 588 -10.98 -30.39 -26.47
C GLU A 588 -11.55 -31.72 -27.01
N ARG A 589 -11.14 -32.13 -28.19
CA ARG A 589 -11.43 -33.45 -28.72
C ARG A 589 -10.51 -34.50 -28.09
N ASP A 590 -11.09 -35.54 -27.54
CA ASP A 590 -10.32 -36.68 -27.03
C ASP A 590 -9.85 -37.61 -28.16
N LEU A 591 -9.11 -38.65 -27.81
CA LEU A 591 -8.61 -39.65 -28.77
C LEU A 591 -9.73 -40.39 -29.54
N THR A 592 -10.96 -40.35 -29.06
CA THR A 592 -12.14 -40.99 -29.68
C THR A 592 -12.90 -40.02 -30.59
N GLY A 593 -12.49 -38.77 -30.64
CA GLY A 593 -13.11 -37.71 -31.40
C GLY A 593 -14.26 -36.96 -30.70
N TRP A 594 -14.58 -37.34 -29.47
CA TRP A 594 -15.59 -36.65 -28.64
C TRP A 594 -15.05 -35.36 -28.01
N MET A 595 -15.88 -34.36 -28.00
CA MET A 595 -15.57 -33.11 -27.30
C MET A 595 -15.87 -33.23 -25.81
N SER A 596 -14.86 -33.04 -24.97
CA SER A 596 -14.96 -33.02 -23.50
C SER A 596 -13.95 -32.04 -22.89
N LEU A 597 -14.10 -31.77 -21.63
CA LEU A 597 -13.05 -31.03 -20.90
C LEU A 597 -11.77 -31.85 -20.86
N SER A 598 -10.64 -31.20 -21.01
CA SER A 598 -9.31 -31.82 -20.91
C SER A 598 -9.15 -32.60 -19.62
N ARG A 599 -8.45 -33.73 -19.66
CA ARG A 599 -8.21 -34.53 -18.46
C ARG A 599 -7.22 -33.92 -17.51
N LYS A 600 -6.20 -33.23 -18.08
CA LYS A 600 -5.19 -32.52 -17.31
C LYS A 600 -5.41 -31.02 -17.46
N PRO A 601 -5.43 -30.27 -16.36
CA PRO A 601 -5.52 -28.82 -16.44
C PRO A 601 -4.21 -28.21 -16.91
N GLU A 602 -4.31 -27.04 -17.50
CA GLU A 602 -3.18 -26.12 -17.63
C GLU A 602 -2.95 -25.48 -16.25
N GLU A 603 -1.78 -25.73 -15.67
CA GLU A 603 -1.42 -25.21 -14.37
C GLU A 603 -0.54 -23.96 -14.49
N THR A 604 -0.85 -22.94 -13.71
CA THR A 604 -0.04 -21.74 -13.58
C THR A 604 0.20 -21.49 -12.09
N TRP A 605 1.46 -21.29 -11.72
CA TRP A 605 1.87 -21.00 -10.36
C TRP A 605 2.34 -19.56 -10.25
N TYR A 606 2.03 -18.92 -9.14
CA TYR A 606 2.31 -17.51 -8.88
C TYR A 606 3.15 -17.35 -7.63
N GLY A 607 4.27 -16.63 -7.76
CA GLY A 607 5.14 -16.28 -6.65
C GLY A 607 5.05 -14.79 -6.33
N TRP A 608 5.04 -14.46 -5.06
CA TRP A 608 4.82 -13.11 -4.56
C TRP A 608 6.01 -12.59 -3.74
N ASP A 609 6.24 -11.29 -3.85
CA ASP A 609 7.06 -10.51 -2.94
C ASP A 609 6.19 -9.40 -2.34
N GLY A 610 5.72 -9.61 -1.11
CA GLY A 610 4.68 -8.77 -0.53
C GLY A 610 3.40 -8.80 -1.37
N ASP A 611 2.90 -7.65 -1.77
CA ASP A 611 1.70 -7.52 -2.60
C ASP A 611 1.99 -7.51 -4.10
N ARG A 612 3.26 -7.72 -4.50
CA ARG A 612 3.67 -7.69 -5.91
C ARG A 612 3.86 -9.11 -6.44
N LEU A 613 3.22 -9.38 -7.56
CA LEU A 613 3.39 -10.64 -8.28
C LEU A 613 4.73 -10.62 -9.02
N THR A 614 5.69 -11.42 -8.56
CA THR A 614 7.04 -11.46 -9.13
C THR A 614 7.29 -12.62 -10.06
N THR A 615 6.56 -13.72 -9.92
CA THR A 615 6.80 -14.94 -10.67
C THR A 615 5.51 -15.53 -11.20
N VAL A 616 5.49 -15.84 -12.49
CA VAL A 616 4.41 -16.58 -13.15
C VAL A 616 5.04 -17.78 -13.83
N GLN A 617 4.72 -18.98 -13.37
CA GLN A 617 5.26 -20.22 -13.90
C GLN A 617 4.17 -21.06 -14.54
N THR A 618 4.34 -21.32 -15.83
CA THR A 618 3.51 -22.27 -16.59
C THR A 618 4.22 -23.60 -16.77
N GLY A 619 3.64 -24.55 -17.48
CA GLY A 619 4.28 -25.82 -17.80
C GLY A 619 5.57 -25.70 -18.61
N THR A 620 5.74 -24.63 -19.37
CA THR A 620 6.85 -24.43 -20.31
C THR A 620 7.78 -23.27 -19.98
N THR A 621 7.27 -22.23 -19.35
CA THR A 621 8.01 -20.98 -19.12
C THR A 621 7.88 -20.49 -17.70
N ARG A 622 8.88 -19.71 -17.30
CA ARG A 622 8.86 -18.96 -16.05
C ARG A 622 9.15 -17.49 -16.36
N ILE A 623 8.20 -16.64 -16.05
CA ILE A 623 8.31 -15.20 -16.22
C ILE A 623 8.50 -14.57 -14.85
N GLN A 624 9.59 -13.85 -14.67
CA GLN A 624 9.87 -13.12 -13.45
C GLN A 624 9.91 -11.63 -13.73
N THR A 625 9.32 -10.86 -12.84
CA THR A 625 9.19 -9.42 -12.97
C THR A 625 9.90 -8.73 -11.84
N VAL A 626 10.75 -7.78 -12.19
CA VAL A 626 11.38 -6.84 -11.26
C VAL A 626 10.58 -5.55 -11.30
N TYR A 627 10.12 -5.10 -10.16
CA TYR A 627 9.39 -3.84 -10.01
C TYR A 627 10.32 -2.73 -9.54
N GLN A 628 10.00 -1.50 -9.91
CA GLN A 628 10.60 -0.39 -9.18
C GLN A 628 10.22 -0.47 -7.70
N PRO A 629 11.18 -0.23 -6.81
CA PRO A 629 10.91 -0.27 -5.38
C PRO A 629 9.78 0.69 -5.00
N GLY A 630 8.88 0.20 -4.14
CA GLY A 630 7.70 0.97 -3.69
C GLY A 630 6.61 1.20 -4.73
N SER A 631 6.75 0.66 -5.94
CA SER A 631 5.84 0.81 -7.06
C SER A 631 5.26 -0.53 -7.49
N PHE A 632 4.05 -0.51 -8.04
CA PHE A 632 3.44 -1.65 -8.73
C PHE A 632 3.66 -1.62 -10.25
N THR A 633 4.47 -0.67 -10.71
CA THR A 633 4.86 -0.58 -12.13
C THR A 633 5.97 -1.58 -12.42
N PRO A 634 5.78 -2.53 -13.33
CA PRO A 634 6.82 -3.48 -13.71
C PRO A 634 7.95 -2.77 -14.47
N LEU A 635 9.18 -3.18 -14.22
CA LEU A 635 10.37 -2.59 -14.83
C LEU A 635 11.08 -3.57 -15.79
N ILE A 636 11.45 -4.75 -15.30
CA ILE A 636 12.19 -5.75 -16.08
C ILE A 636 11.41 -7.07 -16.09
N ARG A 637 11.31 -7.65 -17.27
CA ARG A 637 10.76 -8.99 -17.49
C ARG A 637 11.89 -9.94 -17.82
N ILE A 638 11.96 -11.03 -17.07
CA ILE A 638 12.95 -12.08 -17.25
C ILE A 638 12.20 -13.37 -17.54
N GLU A 639 12.38 -13.90 -18.74
CA GLU A 639 11.79 -15.17 -19.16
C GLU A 639 12.85 -16.27 -19.23
N THR A 640 12.53 -17.41 -18.61
CA THR A 640 13.39 -18.59 -18.61
C THR A 640 12.53 -19.82 -18.93
N GLU A 641 13.19 -20.90 -19.35
CA GLU A 641 12.50 -22.20 -19.38
C GLU A 641 12.08 -22.65 -17.99
N ASN A 642 10.98 -23.38 -17.89
CA ASN A 642 10.51 -23.93 -16.62
C ASN A 642 11.61 -24.82 -16.00
N GLY A 643 11.90 -24.58 -14.72
CA GLY A 643 12.95 -25.28 -13.97
C GLY A 643 12.83 -26.79 -13.93
N GLU A 644 11.65 -27.37 -14.13
CA GLU A 644 11.50 -28.83 -14.23
C GLU A 644 12.08 -29.41 -15.52
N GLN A 645 11.93 -28.69 -16.64
CA GLN A 645 12.60 -29.07 -17.88
C GLN A 645 14.11 -28.92 -17.78
N ALA A 646 14.57 -27.87 -17.11
CA ALA A 646 15.99 -27.63 -16.85
C ALA A 646 16.55 -28.73 -15.92
N LYS A 647 15.84 -29.15 -14.88
CA LYS A 647 16.21 -30.25 -14.00
C LYS A 647 16.28 -31.59 -14.73
N ALA A 648 15.41 -31.83 -15.70
CA ALA A 648 15.44 -33.04 -16.52
C ALA A 648 16.68 -33.15 -17.43
N ARG A 649 17.34 -32.01 -17.71
CA ARG A 649 18.59 -31.97 -18.52
C ARG A 649 19.86 -31.97 -17.68
N HIS A 650 19.76 -31.75 -16.38
CA HIS A 650 20.86 -31.60 -15.46
C HIS A 650 20.90 -32.75 -14.47
N ARG A 651 22.02 -33.43 -14.37
CA ARG A 651 22.22 -34.53 -13.40
C ARG A 651 22.78 -33.97 -12.08
N SER A 652 22.15 -34.34 -10.96
CA SER A 652 22.70 -34.07 -9.63
C SER A 652 23.98 -34.89 -9.41
N LEU A 653 24.81 -34.47 -8.43
CA LEU A 653 26.00 -35.21 -8.05
C LEU A 653 25.67 -36.68 -7.68
N ALA A 654 24.58 -36.92 -6.98
CA ALA A 654 24.11 -38.27 -6.65
C ALA A 654 23.78 -39.09 -7.91
N GLU A 655 23.10 -38.47 -8.88
CA GLU A 655 22.74 -39.13 -10.16
C GLU A 655 23.99 -39.43 -10.99
N VAL A 656 24.97 -38.52 -11.06
CA VAL A 656 26.24 -38.78 -11.75
C VAL A 656 26.98 -39.96 -11.14
N LEU A 657 27.07 -40.03 -9.82
CA LEU A 657 27.75 -41.12 -9.12
C LEU A 657 27.00 -42.43 -9.27
N GLN A 658 25.68 -42.44 -9.28
CA GLN A 658 24.88 -43.64 -9.53
C GLN A 658 25.08 -44.19 -10.94
N GLU A 659 25.08 -43.34 -11.94
CA GLU A 659 25.30 -43.73 -13.34
C GLU A 659 26.71 -44.22 -13.59
N ASP A 660 27.73 -43.54 -13.06
CA ASP A 660 29.12 -43.87 -13.27
C ASP A 660 29.53 -45.18 -12.55
N THR A 661 28.94 -45.48 -11.41
CA THR A 661 29.27 -46.69 -10.62
C THR A 661 28.30 -47.85 -10.86
N GLY A 662 27.16 -47.60 -11.47
CA GLY A 662 26.08 -48.59 -11.65
C GLY A 662 25.43 -49.06 -10.36
N VAL A 663 25.65 -48.36 -9.25
CA VAL A 663 25.12 -48.69 -7.91
C VAL A 663 24.02 -47.73 -7.53
N THR A 664 22.88 -48.22 -7.07
CA THR A 664 21.79 -47.40 -6.50
C THR A 664 22.20 -46.95 -5.10
N LEU A 665 22.28 -45.63 -4.87
CA LEU A 665 22.63 -45.04 -3.59
C LEU A 665 21.44 -45.05 -2.61
N PRO A 666 21.69 -45.30 -1.31
CA PRO A 666 20.66 -45.16 -0.28
C PRO A 666 20.10 -43.70 -0.24
N ALA A 667 18.85 -43.57 0.15
CA ALA A 667 18.20 -42.26 0.20
C ALA A 667 18.94 -41.26 1.12
N GLU A 668 19.45 -41.75 2.24
CA GLU A 668 20.23 -40.91 3.18
C GLU A 668 21.52 -40.38 2.56
N LEU A 669 22.22 -41.22 1.80
CA LEU A 669 23.43 -40.80 1.08
C LEU A 669 23.13 -39.80 -0.04
N SER A 670 22.01 -39.97 -0.74
CA SER A 670 21.55 -39.02 -1.76
C SER A 670 21.26 -37.63 -1.17
N VAL A 671 20.65 -37.59 0.01
CA VAL A 671 20.41 -36.31 0.73
C VAL A 671 21.72 -35.65 1.15
N MET A 672 22.68 -36.40 1.66
CA MET A 672 23.99 -35.87 2.03
C MET A 672 24.77 -35.36 0.81
N LEU A 673 24.74 -36.08 -0.30
CA LEU A 673 25.36 -35.64 -1.54
C LEU A 673 24.69 -34.39 -2.12
N GLY A 674 23.37 -34.26 -2.00
CA GLY A 674 22.65 -33.05 -2.37
C GLY A 674 23.04 -31.84 -1.54
N ARG A 675 23.24 -32.01 -0.23
CA ARG A 675 23.77 -30.96 0.65
C ARG A 675 25.20 -30.59 0.29
N LEU A 676 26.06 -31.57 0.06
CA LEU A 676 27.45 -31.35 -0.32
C LEU A 676 27.55 -30.61 -1.65
N GLU A 677 26.74 -30.96 -2.63
CA GLU A 677 26.68 -30.29 -3.92
C GLU A 677 26.32 -28.80 -3.76
N ARG A 678 25.33 -28.47 -2.96
CA ARG A 678 24.97 -27.08 -2.68
C ARG A 678 26.11 -26.31 -2.00
N GLU A 679 26.79 -26.91 -1.04
CA GLU A 679 27.91 -26.31 -0.35
C GLU A 679 29.11 -26.08 -1.28
N LEU A 680 29.41 -27.04 -2.16
CA LEU A 680 30.48 -26.91 -3.15
C LEU A 680 30.18 -25.82 -4.19
N ARG A 681 28.95 -25.70 -4.63
CA ARG A 681 28.51 -24.63 -5.55
C ARG A 681 28.58 -23.24 -4.89
N ALA A 682 28.27 -23.18 -3.60
CA ALA A 682 28.37 -21.95 -2.82
C ALA A 682 29.81 -21.57 -2.42
N GLY A 683 30.79 -22.47 -2.68
CA GLY A 683 32.19 -22.26 -2.32
C GLY A 683 32.48 -22.33 -0.81
N ALA A 684 31.54 -22.80 0.00
CA ALA A 684 31.68 -22.91 1.46
C ALA A 684 31.26 -24.31 1.91
N VAL A 685 32.23 -25.18 2.17
CA VAL A 685 31.99 -26.54 2.68
C VAL A 685 31.88 -26.47 4.20
N SER A 686 30.80 -27.02 4.77
CA SER A 686 30.62 -27.10 6.21
C SER A 686 31.63 -28.06 6.86
N ALA A 687 31.95 -27.83 8.13
CA ALA A 687 32.84 -28.72 8.89
C ALA A 687 32.29 -30.14 8.96
N GLU A 688 30.99 -30.32 8.99
CA GLU A 688 30.30 -31.61 8.99
C GLU A 688 30.45 -32.34 7.65
N SER A 689 30.30 -31.66 6.53
CA SER A 689 30.55 -32.21 5.21
C SER A 689 32.01 -32.55 4.98
N GLU A 690 32.90 -31.71 5.47
CA GLU A 690 34.36 -31.92 5.36
C GLU A 690 34.81 -33.15 6.19
N ALA A 691 34.28 -33.34 7.41
CA ALA A 691 34.50 -34.51 8.24
C ALA A 691 34.01 -35.79 7.56
N TRP A 692 32.84 -35.75 6.91
CA TRP A 692 32.30 -36.90 6.19
C TRP A 692 33.16 -37.26 4.98
N LEU A 693 33.66 -36.26 4.22
CA LEU A 693 34.56 -36.48 3.10
C LEU A 693 35.88 -37.13 3.55
N GLN A 694 36.44 -36.70 4.70
CA GLN A 694 37.65 -37.31 5.27
C GLN A 694 37.42 -38.76 5.66
N GLN A 695 36.28 -39.12 6.24
CA GLN A 695 35.91 -40.50 6.53
C GLN A 695 35.83 -41.38 5.29
N CYS A 696 35.41 -40.82 4.16
CA CYS A 696 35.32 -41.50 2.88
C CYS A 696 36.64 -41.50 2.11
N GLY A 697 37.71 -40.86 2.60
CA GLY A 697 38.96 -40.73 1.92
C GLY A 697 38.94 -39.81 0.67
N LEU A 698 37.98 -38.90 0.62
CA LEU A 698 37.72 -38.00 -0.52
C LEU A 698 38.03 -36.56 -0.14
N THR A 699 38.38 -35.75 -1.15
CA THR A 699 38.54 -34.29 -0.99
C THR A 699 37.39 -33.55 -1.63
N ALA A 700 37.12 -32.31 -1.15
CA ALA A 700 36.09 -31.44 -1.74
C ALA A 700 36.37 -31.17 -3.22
N GLU A 701 37.63 -31.04 -3.60
CA GLU A 701 38.07 -30.83 -5.00
C GLU A 701 37.74 -32.01 -5.91
N GLN A 702 37.98 -33.23 -5.42
CA GLN A 702 37.62 -34.45 -6.15
C GLN A 702 36.11 -34.51 -6.41
N MET A 703 35.30 -34.19 -5.41
CA MET A 703 33.85 -34.17 -5.56
C MET A 703 33.38 -33.07 -6.49
N LYS A 704 33.99 -31.90 -6.42
CA LYS A 704 33.71 -30.77 -7.32
C LYS A 704 33.97 -31.13 -8.78
N ASN A 705 35.01 -31.89 -9.06
CA ASN A 705 35.35 -32.33 -10.42
C ASN A 705 34.37 -33.39 -10.96
N GLN A 706 33.61 -34.06 -10.10
CA GLN A 706 32.56 -35.01 -10.49
C GLN A 706 31.22 -34.34 -10.78
N MET A 707 31.04 -33.10 -10.35
CA MET A 707 29.80 -32.36 -10.59
C MET A 707 29.69 -31.94 -12.06
N GLU A 708 28.50 -32.04 -12.63
CA GLU A 708 28.22 -31.35 -13.87
C GLU A 708 28.24 -29.85 -13.66
N ALA A 709 28.64 -29.11 -14.72
CA ALA A 709 28.54 -27.67 -14.70
C ALA A 709 27.12 -27.26 -14.37
N GLU A 710 27.00 -26.22 -13.54
CA GLU A 710 25.66 -25.69 -13.19
C GLU A 710 24.96 -25.25 -14.47
N TYR A 711 23.77 -25.84 -14.69
CA TYR A 711 22.93 -25.42 -15.80
C TYR A 711 22.34 -24.05 -15.49
N ILE A 712 22.81 -23.04 -16.22
CA ILE A 712 22.25 -21.70 -16.18
C ILE A 712 21.28 -21.61 -17.35
N PRO A 713 19.95 -21.60 -17.10
CA PRO A 713 18.99 -21.48 -18.18
C PRO A 713 19.17 -20.16 -18.92
N GLU A 714 18.95 -20.19 -20.22
CA GLU A 714 18.99 -18.99 -21.04
C GLU A 714 17.88 -18.02 -20.57
N ARG A 715 18.26 -16.79 -20.27
CA ARG A 715 17.34 -15.75 -19.82
C ARG A 715 17.15 -14.71 -20.90
N THR A 716 15.91 -14.43 -21.20
CA THR A 716 15.54 -13.36 -22.13
C THR A 716 15.05 -12.16 -21.33
N LEU A 717 15.73 -11.04 -21.47
CA LEU A 717 15.44 -9.80 -20.74
C LEU A 717 14.68 -8.83 -21.64
N HIS A 718 13.65 -8.23 -21.06
CA HIS A 718 12.92 -7.12 -21.68
C HIS A 718 12.64 -6.03 -20.64
N LEU A 719 12.68 -4.79 -21.10
CA LEU A 719 12.18 -3.66 -20.32
C LEU A 719 10.68 -3.53 -20.56
N TYR A 720 9.90 -3.35 -19.49
CA TYR A 720 8.52 -2.88 -19.61
C TYR A 720 8.53 -1.37 -19.86
N HIS A 721 8.12 -0.98 -21.06
CA HIS A 721 7.76 0.41 -21.31
C HIS A 721 6.29 0.58 -20.95
N CYS A 722 6.04 1.36 -19.91
CA CYS A 722 4.70 1.58 -19.37
C CYS A 722 4.21 2.99 -19.68
N ASP A 723 2.90 3.16 -19.71
CA ASP A 723 2.29 4.49 -19.78
C ASP A 723 2.51 5.24 -18.44
N HIS A 724 1.97 6.45 -18.33
CA HIS A 724 2.07 7.28 -17.13
C HIS A 724 1.44 6.65 -15.88
N ARG A 725 0.56 5.67 -16.03
CA ARG A 725 -0.09 4.95 -14.92
C ARG A 725 0.65 3.69 -14.49
N GLY A 726 1.59 3.22 -15.30
CA GLY A 726 2.26 1.95 -15.11
C GLY A 726 1.67 0.78 -15.90
N LEU A 727 0.79 1.03 -16.85
CA LEU A 727 0.25 0.02 -17.76
C LEU A 727 1.30 -0.31 -18.84
N PRO A 728 1.74 -1.58 -18.98
CA PRO A 728 2.70 -1.95 -20.00
C PRO A 728 2.18 -1.71 -21.42
N GLN A 729 2.89 -0.92 -22.19
CA GLN A 729 2.60 -0.62 -23.61
C GLN A 729 3.51 -1.37 -24.56
N ALA A 730 4.73 -1.67 -24.14
CA ALA A 730 5.69 -2.39 -24.96
C ALA A 730 6.70 -3.16 -24.11
N LEU A 731 7.23 -4.23 -24.68
CA LEU A 731 8.40 -4.95 -24.18
C LEU A 731 9.56 -4.70 -25.12
N ILE A 732 10.65 -4.18 -24.60
CA ILE A 732 11.80 -3.71 -25.38
C ILE A 732 13.04 -4.50 -24.98
N SER A 733 13.72 -5.08 -25.97
CA SER A 733 14.96 -5.83 -25.78
C SER A 733 16.12 -4.90 -25.40
N PRO A 734 17.23 -5.45 -24.85
CA PRO A 734 18.43 -4.65 -24.57
C PRO A 734 19.02 -3.97 -25.81
N GLU A 735 18.76 -4.52 -27.00
CA GLU A 735 19.18 -3.97 -28.29
C GLU A 735 18.23 -2.87 -28.83
N GLY A 736 17.10 -2.63 -28.17
CA GLY A 736 16.13 -1.61 -28.55
C GLY A 736 15.02 -2.11 -29.48
N GLU A 737 14.91 -3.41 -29.69
CA GLU A 737 13.83 -4.01 -30.48
C GLU A 737 12.56 -4.16 -29.67
N THR A 738 11.42 -3.84 -30.28
CA THR A 738 10.11 -4.03 -29.68
C THR A 738 9.65 -5.47 -29.88
N ALA A 739 9.65 -6.25 -28.79
CA ALA A 739 9.24 -7.66 -28.79
C ALA A 739 7.74 -7.86 -28.67
N TRP A 740 7.06 -6.94 -28.01
CA TRP A 740 5.61 -6.91 -27.83
C TRP A 740 5.14 -5.47 -27.73
N GLN A 741 3.97 -5.18 -28.25
CA GLN A 741 3.31 -3.88 -28.15
C GLN A 741 1.81 -4.07 -28.03
N GLY A 742 1.16 -3.35 -27.12
CA GLY A 742 -0.28 -3.37 -26.89
C GLY A 742 -0.90 -1.99 -26.88
N GLU A 743 -2.15 -1.92 -27.34
CA GLU A 743 -2.99 -0.72 -27.27
C GLU A 743 -4.19 -0.99 -26.38
N TYR A 744 -4.52 -0.02 -25.55
CA TYR A 744 -5.57 -0.14 -24.54
C TYR A 744 -6.54 1.02 -24.59
N ASP A 745 -7.75 0.79 -24.08
CA ASP A 745 -8.64 1.87 -23.69
C ASP A 745 -8.29 2.37 -22.27
N GLU A 746 -9.01 3.35 -21.78
CA GLU A 746 -8.74 3.98 -20.48
C GLU A 746 -8.99 3.05 -19.28
N TRP A 747 -9.84 2.05 -19.47
CA TRP A 747 -10.20 1.07 -18.42
C TRP A 747 -9.30 -0.16 -18.41
N GLY A 748 -8.30 -0.19 -19.30
CA GLY A 748 -7.34 -1.28 -19.38
C GLY A 748 -7.74 -2.42 -20.32
N ASN A 749 -8.81 -2.28 -21.11
CA ASN A 749 -9.13 -3.26 -22.13
C ASN A 749 -8.07 -3.24 -23.23
N LEU A 750 -7.54 -4.41 -23.55
CA LEU A 750 -6.60 -4.56 -24.67
C LEU A 750 -7.37 -4.48 -25.99
N LEU A 751 -7.10 -3.44 -26.77
CA LEU A 751 -7.74 -3.20 -28.07
C LEU A 751 -7.02 -3.91 -29.22
N GLY A 752 -5.72 -4.09 -29.09
CA GLY A 752 -4.89 -4.77 -30.06
C GLY A 752 -3.50 -5.03 -29.53
N GLU A 753 -2.86 -6.08 -30.02
CA GLU A 753 -1.47 -6.40 -29.68
C GLU A 753 -0.70 -6.88 -30.89
N THR A 754 0.59 -6.62 -30.89
CA THR A 754 1.54 -7.07 -31.92
C THR A 754 2.74 -7.69 -31.23
N SER A 755 3.08 -8.92 -31.59
CA SER A 755 4.28 -9.60 -31.13
C SER A 755 4.74 -10.60 -32.17
N ALA A 756 5.94 -10.39 -32.74
CA ALA A 756 6.54 -11.29 -33.73
C ALA A 756 6.82 -12.68 -33.14
N GLN A 757 7.11 -12.77 -31.86
CA GLN A 757 7.44 -14.01 -31.11
C GLN A 757 6.25 -14.56 -30.33
N GLN A 758 5.07 -13.97 -30.46
CA GLN A 758 3.86 -14.34 -29.73
C GLN A 758 4.06 -14.39 -28.20
N LEU A 759 4.75 -13.39 -27.67
CA LEU A 759 5.01 -13.30 -26.23
C LEU A 759 3.70 -13.14 -25.46
N GLN A 760 3.60 -13.84 -24.35
CA GLN A 760 2.52 -13.68 -23.40
C GLN A 760 2.84 -12.49 -22.48
N GLN A 761 1.97 -11.49 -22.45
CA GLN A 761 2.10 -10.35 -21.55
C GLN A 761 0.78 -10.18 -20.79
N PRO A 762 0.65 -10.82 -19.61
CA PRO A 762 -0.61 -10.83 -18.85
C PRO A 762 -0.83 -9.59 -17.96
N TYR A 763 0.20 -8.79 -17.73
CA TYR A 763 0.07 -7.60 -16.87
C TYR A 763 -0.79 -6.52 -17.53
N ARG A 764 -1.60 -5.86 -16.71
CA ARG A 764 -2.50 -4.79 -17.14
C ARG A 764 -2.21 -3.54 -16.32
N LEU A 765 -3.21 -2.80 -15.90
CA LEU A 765 -3.02 -1.70 -14.96
C LEU A 765 -2.30 -2.20 -13.70
N PRO A 766 -1.57 -1.34 -12.99
CA PRO A 766 -0.78 -1.78 -11.83
C PRO A 766 -1.55 -2.66 -10.86
N GLY A 767 -0.97 -3.81 -10.51
CA GLY A 767 -1.60 -4.82 -9.67
C GLY A 767 -2.53 -5.79 -10.39
N GLN A 768 -2.81 -5.58 -11.68
CA GLN A 768 -3.75 -6.40 -12.46
C GLN A 768 -3.04 -7.45 -13.31
N GLN A 769 -3.67 -8.59 -13.42
CA GLN A 769 -3.25 -9.70 -14.27
C GLN A 769 -4.44 -10.25 -15.04
N TYR A 770 -4.29 -10.36 -16.34
CA TYR A 770 -5.31 -10.88 -17.24
C TYR A 770 -5.47 -12.39 -17.13
N ASP A 771 -6.72 -12.83 -16.97
CA ASP A 771 -7.13 -14.22 -17.05
C ASP A 771 -7.92 -14.45 -18.34
N GLU A 772 -7.31 -15.15 -19.28
CA GLU A 772 -7.89 -15.39 -20.62
C GLU A 772 -9.21 -16.18 -20.52
N GLU A 773 -9.29 -17.16 -19.64
CA GLU A 773 -10.44 -18.04 -19.50
C GLU A 773 -11.73 -17.30 -19.12
N SER A 774 -11.64 -16.29 -18.27
CA SER A 774 -12.78 -15.52 -17.76
C SER A 774 -12.94 -14.14 -18.39
N GLY A 775 -11.86 -13.59 -18.95
CA GLY A 775 -11.80 -12.20 -19.38
C GLY A 775 -11.68 -11.20 -18.23
N LEU A 776 -11.54 -11.67 -16.99
CA LEU A 776 -11.35 -10.84 -15.82
C LEU A 776 -9.88 -10.54 -15.58
N TYR A 777 -9.62 -9.45 -14.83
CA TYR A 777 -8.28 -9.12 -14.34
C TYR A 777 -8.21 -9.39 -12.84
N TYR A 778 -7.32 -10.30 -12.44
CA TYR A 778 -7.03 -10.51 -11.03
C TYR A 778 -6.27 -9.31 -10.49
N ASN A 779 -6.80 -8.67 -9.44
CA ASN A 779 -6.27 -7.44 -8.86
C ASN A 779 -6.08 -7.58 -7.35
N ARG A 780 -5.15 -8.44 -6.96
CA ARG A 780 -4.72 -8.74 -5.59
C ARG A 780 -5.87 -9.18 -4.66
N ASN A 781 -6.77 -8.30 -4.28
CA ASN A 781 -7.87 -8.60 -3.36
C ASN A 781 -9.22 -8.83 -4.05
N ARG A 782 -9.34 -8.45 -5.30
CA ARG A 782 -10.57 -8.60 -6.09
C ARG A 782 -10.28 -8.92 -7.55
N TYR A 783 -11.33 -9.26 -8.27
CA TYR A 783 -11.31 -9.43 -9.72
C TYR A 783 -12.01 -8.24 -10.38
N TYR A 784 -11.34 -7.68 -11.35
CA TYR A 784 -11.78 -6.52 -12.10
C TYR A 784 -12.38 -6.94 -13.45
N ASP A 785 -13.55 -6.39 -13.79
CA ASP A 785 -14.16 -6.55 -15.10
C ASP A 785 -13.86 -5.30 -15.96
N PRO A 786 -12.93 -5.39 -16.91
CA PRO A 786 -12.55 -4.22 -17.72
C PRO A 786 -13.65 -3.73 -18.65
N LEU A 787 -14.59 -4.58 -19.02
CA LEU A 787 -15.73 -4.19 -19.86
C LEU A 787 -16.71 -3.28 -19.12
N GLN A 788 -16.90 -3.52 -17.83
CA GLN A 788 -17.70 -2.66 -16.96
C GLN A 788 -16.90 -1.56 -16.28
N GLY A 789 -15.56 -1.69 -16.21
CA GLY A 789 -14.71 -0.77 -15.47
C GLY A 789 -14.92 -0.84 -13.97
N ARG A 790 -15.23 -2.01 -13.42
CA ARG A 790 -15.52 -2.20 -11.99
C ARG A 790 -15.21 -3.61 -11.52
N TYR A 791 -15.21 -3.80 -10.19
CA TYR A 791 -15.01 -5.10 -9.58
C TYR A 791 -16.29 -5.94 -9.55
N ILE A 792 -16.13 -7.26 -9.55
CA ILE A 792 -17.26 -8.21 -9.48
C ILE A 792 -17.72 -8.51 -8.06
N THR A 793 -16.96 -8.08 -7.06
CA THR A 793 -17.28 -8.23 -5.64
C THR A 793 -17.18 -6.90 -4.91
N GLN A 794 -17.80 -6.82 -3.74
CA GLN A 794 -17.71 -5.65 -2.88
C GLN A 794 -16.32 -5.52 -2.26
N ASP A 795 -15.94 -4.29 -1.96
CA ASP A 795 -14.64 -3.97 -1.38
C ASP A 795 -14.47 -4.67 -0.02
N PRO A 796 -13.39 -5.45 0.18
CA PRO A 796 -13.09 -6.07 1.47
C PRO A 796 -12.92 -5.08 2.63
N ILE A 797 -12.49 -3.86 2.34
CA ILE A 797 -12.37 -2.78 3.34
C ILE A 797 -13.63 -1.93 3.46
N GLY A 798 -14.68 -2.28 2.74
CA GLY A 798 -15.97 -1.60 2.80
C GLY A 798 -15.89 -0.14 2.38
N LEU A 799 -16.57 0.73 3.14
CA LEU A 799 -16.69 2.16 2.83
C LEU A 799 -15.37 2.94 2.83
N ARG A 800 -14.29 2.37 3.31
CA ARG A 800 -12.95 3.00 3.28
C ARG A 800 -12.40 3.16 1.88
N GLY A 801 -12.69 2.24 0.99
CA GLY A 801 -12.26 2.32 -0.40
C GLY A 801 -13.05 3.38 -1.17
N ALA A 802 -14.37 3.27 -1.10
CA ALA A 802 -15.33 4.20 -1.71
C ALA A 802 -16.74 3.89 -1.18
N TRP A 803 -17.68 4.81 -1.30
CA TRP A 803 -19.06 4.55 -0.95
C TRP A 803 -19.73 3.56 -1.92
N ASN A 804 -19.36 3.60 -3.19
CA ASN A 804 -19.72 2.55 -4.13
C ASN A 804 -18.72 1.39 -3.99
N LEU A 805 -19.13 0.30 -3.38
CA LEU A 805 -18.27 -0.81 -2.98
C LEU A 805 -17.72 -1.62 -4.18
N TYR A 806 -18.21 -1.41 -5.38
CA TYR A 806 -17.74 -2.08 -6.61
C TYR A 806 -16.77 -1.22 -7.43
N GLN A 807 -16.56 0.02 -7.02
CA GLN A 807 -15.92 1.04 -7.84
C GLN A 807 -14.41 0.76 -8.05
N TYR A 808 -13.97 0.81 -9.30
CA TYR A 808 -12.62 1.18 -9.70
C TYR A 808 -12.59 2.72 -9.83
N PRO A 809 -11.46 3.41 -9.67
CA PRO A 809 -11.43 4.87 -9.78
C PRO A 809 -12.15 5.39 -11.02
N LEU A 810 -13.09 6.31 -10.83
CA LEU A 810 -13.94 6.85 -11.91
C LEU A 810 -13.20 7.85 -12.82
N ASN A 811 -11.97 8.20 -12.44
CA ASN A 811 -11.00 8.87 -13.31
C ASN A 811 -9.81 7.93 -13.58
N PRO A 812 -9.96 6.94 -14.47
CA PRO A 812 -8.92 5.96 -14.73
C PRO A 812 -7.75 6.53 -15.55
N THR A 813 -7.83 7.76 -16.02
CA THR A 813 -6.74 8.40 -16.79
C THR A 813 -5.52 8.69 -15.94
N THR A 814 -5.68 8.92 -14.64
CA THR A 814 -4.60 9.23 -13.70
C THR A 814 -4.66 8.48 -12.38
N LYS A 815 -5.77 7.81 -12.09
CA LYS A 815 -5.95 7.06 -10.83
C LYS A 815 -5.92 5.56 -11.07
N ILE A 816 -5.26 4.85 -10.17
CA ILE A 816 -5.11 3.40 -10.20
C ILE A 816 -5.51 2.79 -8.86
N ASP A 817 -5.76 1.49 -8.85
CA ASP A 817 -6.05 0.73 -7.64
C ASP A 817 -5.23 -0.58 -7.64
N PRO A 818 -3.95 -0.53 -7.24
CA PRO A 818 -3.06 -1.69 -7.35
C PRO A 818 -3.43 -2.87 -6.46
N LEU A 819 -4.12 -2.61 -5.36
CA LEU A 819 -4.49 -3.64 -4.37
C LEU A 819 -5.94 -4.13 -4.50
N GLY A 820 -6.75 -3.49 -5.34
CA GLY A 820 -8.17 -3.76 -5.39
C GLY A 820 -8.93 -3.34 -4.13
N LEU A 821 -8.44 -2.32 -3.42
CA LEU A 821 -8.99 -1.82 -2.15
C LEU A 821 -9.39 -0.35 -2.19
N SER A 822 -8.53 0.52 -2.72
CA SER A 822 -8.77 1.96 -2.82
C SER A 822 -8.00 2.57 -3.97
N GLY A 823 -8.54 3.65 -4.56
CA GLY A 823 -7.85 4.34 -5.64
C GLY A 823 -6.69 5.21 -5.14
N GLU A 824 -5.59 5.18 -5.89
CA GLU A 824 -4.40 6.00 -5.67
C GLU A 824 -4.11 6.83 -6.92
N ASP A 825 -3.47 7.98 -6.73
CA ASP A 825 -2.91 8.72 -7.85
C ASP A 825 -1.72 7.95 -8.45
N SER A 826 -1.66 7.88 -9.76
CA SER A 826 -0.60 7.17 -10.49
C SER A 826 0.75 7.88 -10.46
N ILE A 827 0.81 9.07 -9.90
CA ILE A 827 2.05 9.83 -9.81
C ILE A 827 2.93 9.19 -8.72
N GLU A 828 4.05 8.67 -9.13
CA GLU A 828 5.07 8.17 -8.21
C GLU A 828 5.45 9.25 -7.20
N GLN A 829 5.19 8.99 -5.93
CA GLN A 829 5.77 9.80 -4.88
C GLN A 829 7.27 9.51 -4.83
N SER A 830 8.06 10.45 -5.30
CA SER A 830 9.52 10.36 -5.30
C SER A 830 10.10 10.52 -3.89
N GLY A 831 9.80 9.60 -2.98
CA GLY A 831 10.36 9.63 -1.64
C GLY A 831 11.10 8.34 -1.28
N PRO A 832 12.21 8.42 -0.52
CA PRO A 832 13.00 7.25 -0.14
C PRO A 832 12.37 6.41 0.99
N SER A 833 11.16 6.75 1.45
CA SER A 833 10.50 6.09 2.59
C SER A 833 10.33 4.57 2.42
N TRP A 834 10.21 4.09 1.18
CA TRP A 834 10.07 2.67 0.86
C TRP A 834 11.36 1.86 1.10
N LEU A 835 12.54 2.51 1.07
CA LEU A 835 13.82 1.86 1.34
C LEU A 835 14.02 1.55 2.83
N ILE A 836 13.33 2.26 3.69
CA ILE A 836 13.52 2.23 5.15
C ILE A 836 12.40 1.44 5.83
N ALA A 837 11.24 1.32 5.18
CA ALA A 837 10.11 0.59 5.73
C ALA A 837 10.36 -0.93 5.73
N ASP A 838 10.11 -1.57 6.86
CA ASP A 838 10.03 -3.02 6.92
C ASP A 838 8.86 -3.48 6.04
N PRO A 839 9.08 -4.30 5.00
CA PRO A 839 8.01 -4.79 4.13
C PRO A 839 6.88 -5.49 4.88
N MET A 840 7.16 -5.97 6.10
CA MET A 840 6.18 -6.67 6.94
C MET A 840 5.36 -5.79 7.86
N ASP A 841 5.73 -4.51 8.05
CA ASP A 841 4.96 -3.64 8.92
C ASP A 841 3.50 -3.55 8.50
N LYS A 842 3.26 -3.48 7.21
CA LYS A 842 1.92 -3.49 6.62
C LYS A 842 1.15 -4.76 6.98
N TYR A 843 1.77 -5.93 6.87
CA TYR A 843 1.15 -7.22 7.16
C TYR A 843 1.00 -7.46 8.66
N ARG A 844 1.97 -7.03 9.46
CA ARG A 844 1.86 -7.05 10.92
C ARG A 844 0.69 -6.17 11.38
N GLN A 845 0.54 -5.01 10.79
CA GLN A 845 -0.58 -4.13 11.09
C GLN A 845 -1.91 -4.73 10.63
N GLN A 846 -1.96 -5.36 9.47
CA GLN A 846 -3.15 -6.04 8.97
C GLN A 846 -3.49 -7.30 9.77
N ALA A 847 -2.49 -8.07 10.19
CA ALA A 847 -2.69 -9.30 10.96
C ALA A 847 -3.01 -9.04 12.44
N VAL A 848 -2.45 -7.97 13.02
CA VAL A 848 -2.58 -7.64 14.45
C VAL A 848 -3.73 -6.67 14.72
N MET A 849 -4.03 -5.81 13.75
CA MET A 849 -5.11 -4.85 13.86
C MET A 849 -6.38 -5.38 13.20
N GLY A 850 -6.94 -6.41 13.76
CA GLY A 850 -8.24 -6.88 13.31
C GLY A 850 -9.19 -5.71 12.98
N LEU A 851 -10.18 -5.97 12.18
CA LEU A 851 -11.20 -5.10 11.59
C LEU A 851 -11.68 -3.88 12.43
N THR A 852 -11.37 -3.81 13.71
CA THR A 852 -11.74 -2.70 14.60
C THR A 852 -11.07 -1.37 14.25
N LYS A 853 -9.78 -1.36 13.92
CA LYS A 853 -9.10 -0.15 13.47
C LYS A 853 -9.50 0.26 12.05
N LEU A 854 -9.97 -0.71 11.29
CA LEU A 854 -10.55 -0.52 9.96
C LEU A 854 -11.77 0.40 10.00
N TRP A 855 -12.53 0.39 11.05
CA TRP A 855 -13.73 1.20 11.18
C TRP A 855 -13.45 2.66 11.56
N ASP A 856 -12.55 2.86 12.53
CA ASP A 856 -12.21 4.21 12.98
C ASP A 856 -11.64 5.07 11.87
N ASP A 857 -10.84 4.49 10.95
CA ASP A 857 -10.26 5.19 9.82
C ASP A 857 -11.29 5.44 8.68
N THR A 858 -12.37 4.68 8.57
CA THR A 858 -13.35 4.83 7.49
C THR A 858 -14.14 6.14 7.62
N PHE A 859 -14.41 6.57 8.84
CA PHE A 859 -15.11 7.82 9.13
C PHE A 859 -14.16 8.98 9.43
N SER A 860 -12.86 8.69 9.62
CA SER A 860 -11.81 9.71 9.79
C SER A 860 -11.21 10.18 8.46
N GLN A 861 -11.59 9.62 7.31
CA GLN A 861 -11.13 10.06 5.98
C GLN A 861 -11.79 11.33 5.43
N GLU A 862 -12.76 11.91 6.10
CA GLU A 862 -12.77 13.36 6.06
C GLU A 862 -11.44 13.77 6.71
N LYS A 863 -10.48 14.24 5.92
CA LYS A 863 -9.25 14.87 6.42
C LYS A 863 -9.64 15.59 7.69
N THR A 864 -9.13 15.14 8.82
CA THR A 864 -9.28 15.86 10.09
C THR A 864 -8.72 17.24 9.83
N LYS A 865 -9.60 18.12 9.36
CA LYS A 865 -9.24 19.52 9.27
C LYS A 865 -9.09 19.95 10.71
N CYS A 866 -7.90 20.35 11.03
CA CYS A 866 -7.65 20.96 12.31
C CYS A 866 -8.67 22.08 12.53
N LEU A 867 -9.20 22.17 13.73
CA LEU A 867 -10.00 23.32 14.10
C LEU A 867 -9.15 24.59 13.92
N PRO A 868 -9.74 25.69 13.44
CA PRO A 868 -9.02 26.96 13.32
C PRO A 868 -8.31 27.34 14.61
N THR A 869 -7.08 27.83 14.52
CA THR A 869 -6.28 28.21 15.68
C THR A 869 -6.75 29.56 16.21
N THR A 870 -7.88 29.54 16.92
CA THR A 870 -8.43 30.73 17.59
C THR A 870 -8.40 30.54 19.09
N PRO A 871 -8.39 31.65 19.87
CA PRO A 871 -8.45 31.57 21.33
C PRO A 871 -9.66 30.75 21.83
N GLU A 872 -10.81 30.88 21.15
CA GLU A 872 -12.05 30.19 21.50
C GLU A 872 -11.91 28.68 21.29
N ASN A 873 -11.38 28.26 20.14
CA ASN A 873 -11.17 26.86 19.84
C ASN A 873 -10.11 26.22 20.75
N ILE A 874 -9.06 26.96 21.09
CA ILE A 874 -8.04 26.48 22.05
C ILE A 874 -8.71 26.24 23.40
N ARG A 875 -9.49 27.18 23.91
CA ARG A 875 -10.21 26.99 25.20
C ARG A 875 -11.17 25.80 25.14
N MET A 876 -11.85 25.63 24.02
CA MET A 876 -12.79 24.53 23.82
C MET A 876 -12.08 23.16 23.87
N VAL A 877 -11.00 22.99 23.13
CA VAL A 877 -10.32 21.68 23.05
C VAL A 877 -9.60 21.29 24.34
N VAL A 878 -9.17 22.25 25.15
CA VAL A 878 -8.50 21.96 26.45
C VAL A 878 -9.50 21.86 27.62
N ALA A 879 -10.76 22.31 27.49
CA ALA A 879 -11.71 22.47 28.58
C ALA A 879 -11.93 21.22 29.44
N ASN A 880 -11.89 20.05 28.81
CA ASN A 880 -12.12 18.76 29.48
C ASN A 880 -10.82 17.95 29.69
N SER A 881 -9.67 18.57 29.46
CA SER A 881 -8.41 17.85 29.63
C SER A 881 -8.08 17.55 31.09
N PRO A 882 -7.76 16.29 31.44
CA PRO A 882 -7.33 15.93 32.79
C PRO A 882 -5.86 16.25 33.05
N LEU A 883 -5.13 16.80 32.05
CA LEU A 883 -3.71 17.04 32.15
C LEU A 883 -3.40 18.27 33.04
N LEU A 884 -2.22 18.27 33.61
CA LEU A 884 -1.62 19.40 34.30
C LEU A 884 -0.48 19.96 33.45
N THR A 885 -0.09 21.19 33.72
CA THR A 885 1.03 21.87 33.04
C THR A 885 1.81 22.75 33.98
N VAL A 886 3.07 22.99 33.66
CA VAL A 886 3.93 23.98 34.33
C VAL A 886 3.80 25.37 33.71
N GLN A 887 2.98 25.52 32.68
CA GLN A 887 2.80 26.74 31.88
C GLN A 887 1.36 27.22 31.96
N GLN A 888 1.17 28.52 32.19
CA GLN A 888 -0.18 29.10 32.31
C GLN A 888 -0.78 29.56 30.95
N LYS A 889 0.07 29.81 29.98
CA LYS A 889 -0.31 30.48 28.74
C LYS A 889 0.29 29.77 27.52
N VAL A 890 -0.37 29.90 26.39
CA VAL A 890 0.14 29.49 25.08
C VAL A 890 0.00 30.61 24.08
N SER A 891 0.96 30.74 23.19
CA SER A 891 0.94 31.70 22.08
C SER A 891 0.14 31.12 20.93
N VAL A 892 -0.90 31.83 20.49
CA VAL A 892 -1.75 31.40 19.36
C VAL A 892 -0.95 31.24 18.07
N PRO A 893 -0.05 32.17 17.69
CA PRO A 893 0.81 32.00 16.53
C PRO A 893 1.71 30.74 16.59
N VAL A 894 2.24 30.40 17.76
CA VAL A 894 3.08 29.20 17.94
C VAL A 894 2.25 27.94 17.83
N VAL A 895 1.03 27.93 18.35
CA VAL A 895 0.07 26.84 18.15
C VAL A 895 -0.25 26.67 16.67
N ALA A 896 -0.52 27.76 15.95
CA ALA A 896 -0.82 27.74 14.51
C ALA A 896 0.32 27.12 13.70
N HIS A 897 1.57 27.39 14.07
CA HIS A 897 2.71 26.75 13.43
C HIS A 897 2.66 25.20 13.55
N TYR A 898 2.38 24.67 14.74
CA TYR A 898 2.29 23.22 14.94
C TYR A 898 1.05 22.62 14.30
N VAL A 899 -0.06 23.35 14.24
CA VAL A 899 -1.25 22.93 13.47
C VAL A 899 -0.89 22.77 12.00
N GLN A 900 -0.16 23.74 11.43
CA GLN A 900 0.29 23.66 10.04
C GLN A 900 1.20 22.45 9.79
N MET A 901 2.12 22.15 10.71
CA MET A 901 2.96 20.94 10.61
C MET A 901 2.12 19.66 10.58
N LEU A 902 1.07 19.59 11.39
CA LEU A 902 0.17 18.43 11.45
C LEU A 902 -0.68 18.31 10.18
N GLU A 903 -1.15 19.43 9.63
CA GLU A 903 -1.88 19.47 8.37
C GLU A 903 -1.01 19.07 7.18
N ASP A 904 0.26 19.45 7.18
CA ASP A 904 1.24 19.08 6.16
C ASP A 904 1.73 17.61 6.27
N GLY A 905 1.29 16.89 7.29
CA GLY A 905 1.72 15.52 7.53
C GLY A 905 3.12 15.37 8.14
N SER A 906 3.77 16.48 8.50
CA SER A 906 5.14 16.47 9.05
C SER A 906 5.22 15.90 10.48
N GLY A 907 4.11 15.83 11.18
CA GLY A 907 4.05 15.44 12.58
C GLY A 907 4.62 16.53 13.52
N ALA A 908 3.98 16.76 14.66
CA ALA A 908 4.53 17.65 15.68
C ALA A 908 5.66 16.96 16.46
N PRO A 909 6.70 17.69 16.87
CA PRO A 909 7.72 17.13 17.78
C PRO A 909 7.11 16.58 19.06
N PRO A 910 7.76 15.61 19.72
CA PRO A 910 7.24 15.01 20.95
C PRO A 910 7.00 16.02 22.07
N VAL A 911 5.99 15.76 22.88
CA VAL A 911 5.67 16.52 24.09
C VAL A 911 6.35 15.85 25.28
N ASP A 912 6.99 16.62 26.14
CA ASP A 912 7.65 16.11 27.34
C ASP A 912 6.64 15.98 28.48
N MET A 913 6.43 14.76 28.96
CA MET A 913 5.46 14.41 29.99
C MET A 913 6.14 13.88 31.25
N ASP A 914 5.72 14.33 32.40
CA ASP A 914 6.05 13.73 33.71
C ASP A 914 4.74 13.22 34.33
N GLY A 915 4.41 11.96 34.04
CA GLY A 915 3.08 11.41 34.33
C GLY A 915 2.01 12.15 33.52
N ASN A 916 1.03 12.75 34.18
CA ASN A 916 -0.01 13.57 33.56
C ASN A 916 0.34 15.08 33.48
N VAL A 917 1.60 15.44 33.71
CA VAL A 917 2.04 16.83 33.66
C VAL A 917 2.79 17.13 32.37
N ILE A 918 2.34 18.10 31.59
CA ILE A 918 3.06 18.61 30.42
C ILE A 918 4.20 19.48 30.93
N VAL A 919 5.42 19.02 30.77
CA VAL A 919 6.63 19.75 31.19
C VAL A 919 7.10 20.69 30.09
N ASN A 920 7.00 20.25 28.84
CA ASN A 920 7.33 21.05 27.66
C ASN A 920 6.48 20.60 26.48
N GLY A 921 6.13 21.54 25.62
CA GLY A 921 5.35 21.24 24.42
C GLY A 921 3.85 21.55 24.54
N ASN A 922 3.47 22.44 25.44
CA ASN A 922 2.07 22.87 25.58
C ASN A 922 1.44 23.34 24.26
N HIS A 923 2.17 24.08 23.44
CA HIS A 923 1.71 24.52 22.13
C HIS A 923 1.45 23.33 21.19
N ARG A 924 2.33 22.31 21.24
CA ARG A 924 2.21 21.07 20.45
C ARG A 924 1.03 20.23 20.90
N MET A 925 0.80 20.15 22.21
CA MET A 925 -0.35 19.43 22.76
C MET A 925 -1.65 20.11 22.35
N VAL A 926 -1.72 21.45 22.45
CA VAL A 926 -2.89 22.21 21.99
C VAL A 926 -3.11 22.01 20.48
N ALA A 927 -2.06 22.09 19.67
CA ALA A 927 -2.16 21.83 18.23
C ALA A 927 -2.67 20.41 17.94
N GLY A 928 -2.17 19.41 18.66
CA GLY A 928 -2.65 18.04 18.56
C GLY A 928 -4.12 17.89 18.89
N LEU A 929 -4.60 18.56 19.91
CA LEU A 929 -6.03 18.57 20.27
C LEU A 929 -6.88 19.28 19.21
N LEU A 930 -6.39 20.37 18.61
CA LEU A 930 -7.09 21.07 17.52
C LEU A 930 -7.20 20.19 16.25
N CYS A 931 -6.23 19.31 16.04
CA CYS A 931 -6.15 18.45 14.86
C CYS A 931 -6.65 17.02 15.13
N ASP A 932 -7.11 16.73 16.33
CA ASP A 932 -7.42 15.36 16.77
C ASP A 932 -6.28 14.36 16.47
N LYS A 933 -5.04 14.86 16.58
CA LYS A 933 -3.81 14.12 16.28
C LYS A 933 -2.76 14.46 17.31
N LEU A 934 -2.83 13.81 18.46
CA LEU A 934 -1.93 14.08 19.58
C LEU A 934 -0.47 13.85 19.17
N PRO A 935 0.45 14.75 19.54
CA PRO A 935 1.87 14.55 19.32
C PRO A 935 2.38 13.37 20.15
N PRO A 936 3.45 12.70 19.70
CA PRO A 936 4.05 11.64 20.48
C PRO A 936 4.54 12.20 21.83
N GLU A 937 4.31 11.42 22.87
CA GLU A 937 4.77 11.77 24.22
C GLU A 937 6.16 11.17 24.47
N ARG A 938 6.99 11.90 25.18
CA ARG A 938 8.26 11.37 25.70
C ARG A 938 8.39 11.70 27.18
N PRO A 939 9.10 10.87 27.97
CA PRO A 939 9.32 11.18 29.36
C PRO A 939 10.07 12.49 29.54
N GLY A 940 9.49 13.38 30.32
CA GLY A 940 10.10 14.63 30.76
C GLY A 940 10.37 14.62 32.24
N THR A 941 11.11 15.60 32.77
CA THR A 941 11.33 15.78 34.17
C THR A 941 10.85 17.16 34.57
N ARG A 942 9.89 17.19 35.50
CA ARG A 942 9.39 18.43 36.04
C ARG A 942 10.38 18.97 37.09
N PRO A 943 10.75 20.26 37.04
CA PRO A 943 11.42 20.89 38.14
C PRO A 943 10.55 20.80 39.42
N LEU A 944 11.09 20.33 40.52
CA LEU A 944 10.33 20.12 41.77
C LEU A 944 9.71 21.40 42.31
N SER A 945 10.28 22.57 41.99
CA SER A 945 9.79 23.89 42.36
C SER A 945 8.78 24.51 41.42
N ALA A 946 8.50 23.87 40.26
CA ALA A 946 7.58 24.41 39.27
C ALA A 946 6.12 24.32 39.75
N PRO A 947 5.37 25.40 39.77
CA PRO A 947 3.95 25.35 40.10
C PRO A 947 3.18 24.56 39.03
N LEU A 948 2.08 23.93 39.43
CA LEU A 948 1.21 23.14 38.56
C LEU A 948 -0.10 23.86 38.32
N TYR A 949 -0.53 23.87 37.05
CA TYR A 949 -1.80 24.47 36.65
C TYR A 949 -2.62 23.41 35.90
N PRO A 950 -3.95 23.44 36.03
CA PRO A 950 -4.81 22.63 35.15
C PRO A 950 -4.62 23.05 33.68
N PHE A 951 -4.32 22.09 32.83
CA PHE A 951 -4.17 22.36 31.38
C PHE A 951 -5.47 22.89 30.76
N SER A 952 -6.61 22.48 31.30
CA SER A 952 -7.96 23.01 30.91
C SER A 952 -8.13 24.53 31.14
N GLN A 953 -7.25 25.15 31.94
CA GLN A 953 -7.28 26.59 32.22
C GLN A 953 -6.17 27.35 31.52
N ILE A 954 -5.44 26.71 30.59
CA ILE A 954 -4.36 27.40 29.86
C ILE A 954 -4.92 28.54 29.04
N PHE A 955 -4.26 29.69 29.11
CA PHE A 955 -4.72 30.94 28.52
C PHE A 955 -4.07 31.18 27.14
N PRO A 956 -4.85 31.26 26.05
CA PRO A 956 -4.29 31.58 24.73
C PRO A 956 -4.04 33.12 24.61
N GLU A 957 -2.80 33.48 24.31
CA GLU A 957 -2.40 34.86 24.03
C GLU A 957 -2.18 35.08 22.54
N LEU A 958 -2.60 36.24 22.05
CA LEU A 958 -2.41 36.64 20.65
C LEU A 958 -0.97 37.09 20.36
N ASP A 959 -0.19 37.37 21.42
CA ASP A 959 1.20 37.77 21.26
C ASP A 959 2.07 36.61 20.75
N ASP A 960 2.93 36.95 19.82
CA ASP A 960 3.90 36.01 19.28
C ASP A 960 5.13 35.95 20.20
N TRP A 961 5.25 34.86 20.95
CA TRP A 961 6.30 34.70 21.93
C TRP A 961 7.69 34.46 21.33
N GLY A 962 7.75 34.00 20.09
CA GLY A 962 8.96 33.38 19.59
C GLY A 962 9.34 32.16 20.44
N ASN A 963 10.43 31.50 20.12
CA ASN A 963 10.99 30.46 20.99
C ASN A 963 11.68 31.09 22.21
N ARG A 964 10.99 31.26 23.31
CA ARG A 964 11.56 31.57 24.60
C ARG A 964 11.93 30.29 25.35
#